data_daa635abdc68a82bd1a695b19e1fc1ee
#
_entry.id   daa635abdc68a82bd1a695b19e1fc1ee
#
_cell.length_a   1.000
_cell.length_b   1.000
_cell.length_c   1.000
_cell.angle_alpha   90.00
_cell.angle_beta   90.00
_cell.angle_gamma   90.00
#
_symmetry.space_group_name_H-M   'P 1'
#
loop_
_entity.id
_entity.type
_entity.pdbx_description
1 polymer ?
#
loop_
_entity_poly.entity_id
_entity_poly.type
_entity_poly.pdbx_seq_one_letter_code
_entity_poly.pdbx_strand_id
1 'polypeptide(L)'
;MPETSSANAALPRRARIWSLRWQEGDSERESAARSLELALGIRPLTARLLCNRGYDDPAAAATFLSHGGMQPHDPFLLTDMQPAVSRVLAAVRDGETVAVYGDYDVDGVTSVTCLYLYLRGLGVPVVRYIPNRLREGYGMSRTGVDALAAKGVTLVVTVDTGVTAVREVAYAAGLGMDTVVTDHHECLDALPDCVAVVNPHRPDCPYPFRELAGVGVAFKLICACEQARTGGSAVEVFEAMSRRFMDLVAIGTVADVMPLCDENRLIVSRGLEILNRGEERPGIAALLDAVAGKGVRPAASGAERPRRRVSATAVGFGIAPRLNAAGRITDAMEAVELLLADTPEQAQARAESLCRINVRRQEEENRIATEAYRRIDAALSVGDVPWNRQVLVLEDDGWAQGVIGIVASRITEKYGLPSILISFEGVPDEDGQEIGKGSGRSVRGLNLVDALSYCQDLLVRFGGHELAAGLCIRRQDIPAFRERLNEYAAVHLTDDMTAQRQEAECRVTADELTMEQARELELLEPCGTANPVPLLMLENATVQQITALSGGKHTRLSLYADGRLFQALWFGMPTSALPVQTGDRVDVLFQLGINEYHGVESLQLILRDVRHSAAEEREKAAADERLASLLAGGGLSPEEGLLPDRDDVARVYVCLRERVRNGSRTVRTGELRARLAAAGAPMCYIKLMLILRILNEMAVCRIEDVGDGILTYEITPDAPHTSVEASPLLRSLRERCGKGTAPA
;
A
#
# COMPACT_ATOMS: atom_id res chain seq x y z
N MET A 1 -48.04 -15.99 10.54
CA MET A 1 -46.60 -16.29 10.43
C MET A 1 -45.91 -14.95 10.33
N PRO A 2 -45.11 -14.51 11.33
CA PRO A 2 -44.41 -13.22 11.23
C PRO A 2 -43.13 -13.46 10.39
N GLU A 3 -42.98 -12.61 9.36
CA GLU A 3 -41.75 -12.49 8.57
C GLU A 3 -40.65 -11.95 9.48
N THR A 4 -39.64 -12.78 9.70
CA THR A 4 -38.43 -12.41 10.40
C THR A 4 -37.61 -11.49 9.49
N SER A 5 -37.52 -10.24 9.85
CA SER A 5 -36.58 -9.24 9.35
C SER A 5 -35.16 -9.85 9.38
N SER A 6 -34.59 -10.14 8.21
CA SER A 6 -33.19 -10.52 8.07
C SER A 6 -32.34 -9.29 8.38
N ALA A 7 -31.81 -9.21 9.59
CA ALA A 7 -30.74 -8.30 9.90
C ALA A 7 -29.56 -8.61 8.96
N ASN A 8 -29.18 -7.66 8.14
CA ASN A 8 -27.94 -7.68 7.36
C ASN A 8 -26.79 -7.87 8.33
N ALA A 9 -26.28 -9.10 8.45
CA ALA A 9 -25.06 -9.39 9.18
C ALA A 9 -23.88 -8.87 8.32
N ALA A 10 -23.62 -7.57 8.41
CA ALA A 10 -22.36 -7.00 7.96
C ALA A 10 -21.26 -7.71 8.75
N LEU A 11 -20.15 -8.06 8.08
CA LEU A 11 -18.94 -8.50 8.78
C LEU A 11 -18.70 -7.57 9.98
N PRO A 12 -18.37 -8.11 11.17
CA PRO A 12 -18.00 -7.25 12.29
C PRO A 12 -16.89 -6.33 11.79
N ARG A 13 -17.13 -5.01 11.86
CA ARG A 13 -16.09 -4.02 11.51
C ARG A 13 -14.88 -4.37 12.35
N ARG A 14 -13.81 -4.82 11.69
CA ARG A 14 -12.58 -5.18 12.39
C ARG A 14 -12.08 -3.98 13.16
N ALA A 15 -11.57 -4.24 14.37
CA ALA A 15 -10.99 -3.22 15.19
C ALA A 15 -9.85 -2.54 14.41
N ARG A 16 -9.97 -1.23 14.22
CA ARG A 16 -8.89 -0.40 13.70
C ARG A 16 -8.11 0.07 14.91
N ILE A 17 -6.89 -0.41 15.03
CA ILE A 17 -6.03 -0.10 16.17
C ILE A 17 -4.99 0.91 15.68
N TRP A 18 -5.00 2.10 16.26
CA TRP A 18 -3.99 3.11 16.05
C TRP A 18 -2.98 3.07 17.20
N SER A 19 -1.71 3.10 16.87
CA SER A 19 -0.61 3.22 17.82
C SER A 19 0.27 4.40 17.43
N LEU A 20 1.02 4.89 18.41
CA LEU A 20 2.01 5.96 18.22
C LEU A 20 3.40 5.39 18.48
N ARG A 21 4.32 5.62 17.58
CA ARG A 21 5.73 5.23 17.74
C ARG A 21 6.46 6.19 18.66
N TRP A 22 6.23 7.50 18.51
CA TRP A 22 6.75 8.49 19.44
C TRP A 22 5.92 8.52 20.70
N GLN A 23 6.55 8.22 21.84
CA GLN A 23 5.93 8.31 23.15
C GLN A 23 6.37 9.61 23.82
N GLU A 24 5.40 10.44 24.22
CA GLU A 24 5.66 11.65 25.00
C GLU A 24 6.10 11.27 26.43
N GLY A 25 7.08 12.01 26.98
CA GLY A 25 7.63 11.75 28.30
C GLY A 25 8.82 10.78 28.32
N ASP A 26 9.26 10.28 27.17
CA ASP A 26 10.53 9.56 27.04
C ASP A 26 11.68 10.58 27.01
N SER A 27 12.24 10.86 28.18
CA SER A 27 13.24 11.93 28.36
C SER A 27 14.54 11.68 27.58
N GLU A 28 14.91 10.43 27.31
CA GLU A 28 16.11 10.09 26.55
C GLU A 28 15.90 10.42 25.06
N ARG A 29 14.79 9.98 24.49
CA ARG A 29 14.43 10.27 23.10
C ARG A 29 14.16 11.74 22.84
N GLU A 30 13.51 12.44 23.78
CA GLU A 30 13.31 13.89 23.72
C GLU A 30 14.63 14.65 23.74
N SER A 31 15.61 14.21 24.55
CA SER A 31 16.95 14.79 24.58
C SER A 31 17.71 14.55 23.26
N ALA A 32 17.64 13.35 22.71
CA ALA A 32 18.23 13.03 21.42
C ALA A 32 17.62 13.89 20.30
N ALA A 33 16.30 14.00 20.22
CA ALA A 33 15.62 14.84 19.23
C ALA A 33 16.07 16.31 19.35
N ARG A 34 16.14 16.85 20.57
CA ARG A 34 16.62 18.24 20.79
C ARG A 34 18.10 18.42 20.39
N SER A 35 18.95 17.37 20.58
CA SER A 35 20.34 17.41 20.11
C SER A 35 20.38 17.50 18.58
N LEU A 36 19.54 16.74 17.87
CA LEU A 36 19.43 16.79 16.41
C LEU A 36 18.95 18.16 15.92
N GLU A 37 17.93 18.73 16.56
CA GLU A 37 17.42 20.10 16.26
C GLU A 37 18.55 21.13 16.28
N LEU A 38 19.32 21.14 17.37
CA LEU A 38 20.40 22.13 17.58
C LEU A 38 21.59 21.89 16.64
N ALA A 39 21.97 20.63 16.44
CA ALA A 39 23.16 20.30 15.64
C ALA A 39 22.92 20.46 14.13
N LEU A 40 21.72 20.15 13.65
CA LEU A 40 21.40 20.11 12.21
C LEU A 40 20.53 21.30 11.76
N GLY A 41 19.99 22.10 12.69
CA GLY A 41 19.08 23.21 12.37
C GLY A 41 17.75 22.76 11.78
N ILE A 42 17.32 21.54 12.09
CA ILE A 42 16.05 20.95 11.62
C ILE A 42 14.92 21.24 12.61
N ARG A 43 13.67 21.09 12.15
CA ARG A 43 12.47 21.32 12.96
C ARG A 43 12.21 20.16 13.93
N PRO A 44 11.51 20.42 15.06
CA PRO A 44 11.23 19.40 16.09
C PRO A 44 10.55 18.14 15.55
N LEU A 45 9.59 18.27 14.64
CA LEU A 45 8.93 17.09 14.03
C LEU A 45 9.92 16.23 13.25
N THR A 46 10.78 16.84 12.44
CA THR A 46 11.81 16.11 11.66
C THR A 46 12.79 15.37 12.57
N ALA A 47 13.20 16.00 13.67
CA ALA A 47 14.07 15.38 14.66
C ALA A 47 13.42 14.15 15.33
N ARG A 48 12.14 14.25 15.74
CA ARG A 48 11.38 13.13 16.28
C ARG A 48 11.26 11.96 15.29
N LEU A 49 11.02 12.29 14.01
CA LEU A 49 10.94 11.29 12.94
C LEU A 49 12.27 10.58 12.71
N LEU A 50 13.40 11.28 12.77
CA LEU A 50 14.72 10.67 12.68
C LEU A 50 15.00 9.73 13.85
N CYS A 51 14.71 10.16 15.08
CA CYS A 51 14.83 9.28 16.25
C CYS A 51 13.93 8.03 16.13
N ASN A 52 12.71 8.17 15.61
CA ASN A 52 11.83 7.01 15.34
C ASN A 52 12.43 6.00 14.35
N ARG A 53 13.36 6.44 13.51
CA ARG A 53 14.06 5.64 12.49
C ARG A 53 15.43 5.15 12.97
N GLY A 54 15.81 5.44 14.23
CA GLY A 54 17.08 5.04 14.83
C GLY A 54 18.26 5.94 14.50
N TYR A 55 18.01 7.17 14.02
CA TYR A 55 19.05 8.17 13.78
C TYR A 55 19.12 9.17 14.94
N ASP A 56 19.60 8.71 16.09
CA ASP A 56 19.70 9.53 17.33
C ASP A 56 21.01 10.32 17.39
N ASP A 57 22.03 9.90 16.61
CA ASP A 57 23.31 10.58 16.50
C ASP A 57 23.30 11.65 15.39
N PRO A 58 23.74 12.89 15.65
CA PRO A 58 23.77 13.96 14.66
C PRO A 58 24.57 13.65 13.39
N ALA A 59 25.68 12.92 13.48
CA ALA A 59 26.50 12.58 12.31
C ALA A 59 25.80 11.55 11.42
N ALA A 60 25.19 10.53 12.03
CA ALA A 60 24.38 9.55 11.32
C ALA A 60 23.14 10.19 10.67
N ALA A 61 22.44 11.06 11.40
CA ALA A 61 21.29 11.80 10.89
C ALA A 61 21.67 12.74 9.72
N ALA A 62 22.79 13.47 9.83
CA ALA A 62 23.32 14.30 8.75
C ALA A 62 23.64 13.46 7.48
N THR A 63 24.26 12.29 7.65
CA THR A 63 24.55 11.37 6.55
C THR A 63 23.26 10.90 5.88
N PHE A 64 22.25 10.53 6.67
CA PHE A 64 20.94 10.11 6.16
C PHE A 64 20.23 11.22 5.37
N LEU A 65 20.26 12.47 5.86
CA LEU A 65 19.60 13.62 5.22
C LEU A 65 20.37 14.13 3.99
N SER A 66 21.68 13.94 3.93
CA SER A 66 22.56 14.54 2.89
C SER A 66 22.69 13.67 1.65
N HIS A 67 21.74 12.90 1.24
CA HIS A 67 21.72 12.07 0.01
C HIS A 67 23.08 11.70 -0.66
N GLY A 68 24.18 12.32 -0.29
CA GLY A 68 25.53 12.16 -0.84
C GLY A 68 26.61 11.78 0.17
N GLY A 69 26.28 11.69 1.46
CA GLY A 69 27.25 11.33 2.52
C GLY A 69 27.54 9.84 2.64
N MET A 70 26.72 8.99 2.02
CA MET A 70 26.89 7.55 2.04
C MET A 70 27.93 7.12 1.00
N GLN A 71 28.78 6.16 1.37
CA GLN A 71 29.78 5.59 0.50
C GLN A 71 29.37 4.18 0.06
N PRO A 72 29.61 3.80 -1.20
CA PRO A 72 29.34 2.43 -1.63
C PRO A 72 30.34 1.46 -0.97
N HIS A 73 29.87 0.29 -0.60
CA HIS A 73 30.74 -0.79 -0.13
C HIS A 73 31.56 -1.37 -1.27
N ASP A 74 32.77 -1.87 -0.98
CA ASP A 74 33.61 -2.52 -1.97
C ASP A 74 32.93 -3.79 -2.50
N PRO A 75 32.71 -3.91 -3.83
CA PRO A 75 32.08 -5.10 -4.42
C PRO A 75 32.81 -6.39 -4.17
N PHE A 76 34.15 -6.35 -3.96
CA PHE A 76 34.96 -7.53 -3.67
C PHE A 76 34.75 -8.11 -2.26
N LEU A 77 33.96 -7.44 -1.40
CA LEU A 77 33.48 -8.02 -0.14
C LEU A 77 32.40 -9.07 -0.35
N LEU A 78 31.72 -9.09 -1.51
CA LEU A 78 30.82 -10.17 -1.86
C LEU A 78 31.59 -11.48 -2.10
N THR A 79 31.18 -12.53 -1.43
CA THR A 79 31.78 -13.86 -1.62
C THR A 79 31.69 -14.27 -3.09
N ASP A 80 32.73 -14.92 -3.62
CA ASP A 80 32.90 -15.35 -5.01
C ASP A 80 32.94 -14.21 -6.06
N MET A 81 33.00 -12.94 -5.65
CA MET A 81 33.10 -11.83 -6.62
C MET A 81 34.38 -11.92 -7.44
N GLN A 82 35.53 -12.31 -6.82
CA GLN A 82 36.82 -12.41 -7.53
C GLN A 82 36.81 -13.49 -8.63
N PRO A 83 36.39 -14.75 -8.38
CA PRO A 83 36.26 -15.76 -9.46
C PRO A 83 35.23 -15.36 -10.51
N ALA A 84 34.08 -14.72 -10.12
CA ALA A 84 33.09 -14.21 -11.06
C ALA A 84 33.68 -13.20 -12.05
N VAL A 85 34.39 -12.18 -11.52
CA VAL A 85 35.10 -11.18 -12.33
C VAL A 85 36.14 -11.82 -13.23
N SER A 86 36.95 -12.72 -12.69
CA SER A 86 38.01 -13.41 -13.48
C SER A 86 37.40 -14.16 -14.65
N ARG A 87 36.28 -14.88 -14.46
CA ARG A 87 35.62 -15.67 -15.51
C ARG A 87 34.96 -14.76 -16.56
N VAL A 88 34.23 -13.70 -16.12
CA VAL A 88 33.64 -12.75 -17.04
C VAL A 88 34.65 -12.03 -17.90
N LEU A 89 35.76 -11.54 -17.30
CA LEU A 89 36.82 -10.87 -18.05
C LEU A 89 37.62 -11.82 -18.95
N ALA A 90 37.71 -13.11 -18.62
CA ALA A 90 38.26 -14.13 -19.51
C ALA A 90 37.37 -14.28 -20.76
N ALA A 91 36.05 -14.37 -20.59
CA ALA A 91 35.10 -14.44 -21.70
C ALA A 91 35.19 -13.19 -22.62
N VAL A 92 35.36 -12.00 -22.01
CA VAL A 92 35.59 -10.76 -22.76
C VAL A 92 36.88 -10.82 -23.60
N ARG A 93 37.98 -11.22 -22.97
CA ARG A 93 39.28 -11.31 -23.63
C ARG A 93 39.26 -12.33 -24.76
N ASP A 94 38.63 -13.47 -24.56
CA ASP A 94 38.68 -14.62 -25.47
C ASP A 94 37.54 -14.54 -26.53
N GLY A 95 36.69 -13.51 -26.48
CA GLY A 95 35.61 -13.28 -27.45
C GLY A 95 34.48 -14.32 -27.39
N GLU A 96 34.26 -14.90 -26.22
CA GLU A 96 33.21 -15.90 -26.00
C GLU A 96 31.80 -15.36 -26.13
N THR A 97 30.83 -16.24 -26.47
CA THR A 97 29.41 -15.85 -26.43
C THR A 97 28.88 -16.00 -25.01
N VAL A 98 28.47 -14.87 -24.41
CA VAL A 98 27.93 -14.79 -23.03
C VAL A 98 26.43 -14.67 -23.06
N ALA A 99 25.72 -15.46 -22.23
CA ALA A 99 24.32 -15.25 -21.98
C ALA A 99 24.12 -14.47 -20.68
N VAL A 100 23.19 -13.50 -20.70
CA VAL A 100 22.61 -12.88 -19.51
C VAL A 100 21.21 -13.46 -19.32
N TYR A 101 21.04 -14.26 -18.27
CA TYR A 101 19.81 -14.96 -17.93
C TYR A 101 19.15 -14.33 -16.72
N GLY A 102 17.99 -13.71 -16.87
CA GLY A 102 17.29 -13.00 -15.76
C GLY A 102 15.90 -13.49 -15.48
N ASP A 103 15.24 -12.84 -14.53
CA ASP A 103 13.82 -13.05 -14.24
C ASP A 103 12.90 -12.10 -15.01
N TYR A 104 11.60 -12.37 -14.98
CA TYR A 104 10.57 -11.69 -15.80
C TYR A 104 9.99 -10.43 -15.13
N ASP A 105 10.34 -10.11 -13.88
CA ASP A 105 9.88 -8.89 -13.22
C ASP A 105 10.79 -7.69 -13.50
N VAL A 106 10.53 -6.54 -12.87
CA VAL A 106 11.30 -5.32 -13.16
C VAL A 106 12.73 -5.43 -12.68
N ASP A 107 12.99 -6.13 -11.58
CA ASP A 107 14.35 -6.32 -11.08
C ASP A 107 15.16 -7.18 -12.08
N GLY A 108 14.63 -8.33 -12.51
CA GLY A 108 15.25 -9.15 -13.54
C GLY A 108 15.42 -8.42 -14.87
N VAL A 109 14.40 -7.70 -15.33
CA VAL A 109 14.42 -6.90 -16.59
C VAL A 109 15.50 -5.82 -16.55
N THR A 110 15.62 -5.07 -15.43
CA THR A 110 16.64 -4.03 -15.28
C THR A 110 18.04 -4.62 -15.11
N SER A 111 18.16 -5.76 -14.41
CA SER A 111 19.39 -6.54 -14.26
C SER A 111 19.94 -7.02 -15.59
N VAL A 112 19.08 -7.66 -16.40
CA VAL A 112 19.44 -8.10 -17.77
C VAL A 112 19.88 -6.93 -18.62
N THR A 113 19.14 -5.82 -18.55
CA THR A 113 19.47 -4.63 -19.35
C THR A 113 20.82 -4.03 -18.94
N CYS A 114 21.10 -3.88 -17.63
CA CYS A 114 22.36 -3.35 -17.12
C CYS A 114 23.55 -4.18 -17.57
N LEU A 115 23.54 -5.49 -17.30
CA LEU A 115 24.66 -6.36 -17.60
C LEU A 115 24.85 -6.55 -19.11
N TYR A 116 23.74 -6.65 -19.87
CA TYR A 116 23.81 -6.68 -21.33
C TYR A 116 24.50 -5.44 -21.92
N LEU A 117 24.10 -4.25 -21.50
CA LEU A 117 24.70 -2.99 -21.98
C LEU A 117 26.18 -2.87 -21.61
N TYR A 118 26.54 -3.35 -20.42
CA TYR A 118 27.95 -3.37 -20.00
C TYR A 118 28.78 -4.29 -20.87
N LEU A 119 28.41 -5.56 -21.02
CA LEU A 119 29.13 -6.57 -21.81
C LEU A 119 29.16 -6.22 -23.29
N ARG A 120 28.05 -5.74 -23.86
CA ARG A 120 27.99 -5.22 -25.24
C ARG A 120 28.98 -4.06 -25.44
N GLY A 121 29.09 -3.16 -24.45
CA GLY A 121 30.05 -2.06 -24.45
C GLY A 121 31.51 -2.50 -24.44
N LEU A 122 31.80 -3.72 -23.97
CA LEU A 122 33.11 -4.36 -24.01
C LEU A 122 33.34 -5.15 -25.32
N GLY A 123 32.38 -5.18 -26.25
CA GLY A 123 32.52 -5.85 -27.53
C GLY A 123 32.22 -7.36 -27.53
N VAL A 124 31.64 -7.89 -26.48
CA VAL A 124 31.32 -9.33 -26.33
C VAL A 124 30.02 -9.65 -27.08
N PRO A 125 29.92 -10.78 -27.80
CA PRO A 125 28.65 -11.33 -28.26
C PRO A 125 27.77 -11.71 -27.06
N VAL A 126 26.61 -11.04 -26.89
CA VAL A 126 25.74 -11.26 -25.72
C VAL A 126 24.36 -11.73 -26.16
N VAL A 127 23.90 -12.83 -25.59
CA VAL A 127 22.56 -13.37 -25.70
C VAL A 127 21.76 -12.98 -24.44
N ARG A 128 20.57 -12.43 -24.58
CA ARG A 128 19.65 -12.18 -23.49
C ARG A 128 18.61 -13.30 -23.41
N TYR A 129 18.28 -13.72 -22.22
CA TYR A 129 17.24 -14.71 -21.99
C TYR A 129 16.46 -14.38 -20.72
N ILE A 130 15.13 -14.36 -20.84
CA ILE A 130 14.19 -14.27 -19.71
C ILE A 130 13.17 -15.38 -19.91
N PRO A 131 12.97 -16.27 -18.90
CA PRO A 131 12.01 -17.37 -19.02
C PRO A 131 10.58 -16.83 -19.10
N ASN A 132 9.74 -17.51 -19.90
CA ASN A 132 8.34 -17.15 -19.97
C ASN A 132 7.60 -17.67 -18.72
N ARG A 133 7.07 -16.75 -17.92
CA ARG A 133 6.39 -17.02 -16.65
C ARG A 133 5.31 -18.08 -16.73
N LEU A 134 4.52 -18.08 -17.81
CA LEU A 134 3.37 -18.99 -17.97
C LEU A 134 3.80 -20.40 -18.43
N ARG A 135 4.84 -20.48 -19.26
CA ARG A 135 5.29 -21.74 -19.89
C ARG A 135 6.41 -22.41 -19.10
N GLU A 136 7.40 -21.63 -18.64
CA GLU A 136 8.62 -22.12 -18.01
C GLU A 136 8.58 -21.98 -16.47
N GLY A 137 7.85 -21.00 -15.96
CA GLY A 137 7.79 -20.70 -14.53
C GLY A 137 8.86 -19.70 -14.09
N TYR A 138 9.27 -19.80 -12.84
CA TYR A 138 10.31 -18.96 -12.23
C TYR A 138 11.67 -19.68 -12.28
N GLY A 139 12.74 -18.89 -12.49
CA GLY A 139 14.11 -19.35 -12.41
C GLY A 139 14.65 -19.97 -13.70
N MET A 140 15.82 -20.61 -13.60
CA MET A 140 16.42 -21.30 -14.74
C MET A 140 15.56 -22.51 -15.15
N SER A 141 15.46 -22.73 -16.47
CA SER A 141 14.73 -23.86 -17.04
C SER A 141 15.64 -24.66 -18.00
N ARG A 142 15.42 -25.96 -18.11
CA ARG A 142 16.11 -26.79 -19.13
C ARG A 142 15.87 -26.28 -20.54
N THR A 143 14.67 -25.85 -20.85
CA THR A 143 14.32 -25.24 -22.15
C THR A 143 15.16 -24.00 -22.43
N GLY A 144 15.35 -23.15 -21.42
CA GLY A 144 16.22 -21.97 -21.52
C GLY A 144 17.68 -22.38 -21.76
N VAL A 145 18.19 -23.32 -20.98
CA VAL A 145 19.57 -23.84 -21.13
C VAL A 145 19.81 -24.44 -22.53
N ASP A 146 18.87 -25.24 -23.04
CA ASP A 146 18.95 -25.82 -24.41
C ASP A 146 18.96 -24.71 -25.48
N ALA A 147 18.12 -23.68 -25.31
CA ALA A 147 18.07 -22.55 -26.23
C ALA A 147 19.39 -21.74 -26.24
N LEU A 148 20.10 -21.65 -25.11
CA LEU A 148 21.39 -20.99 -25.01
C LEU A 148 22.51 -21.86 -25.63
N ALA A 149 22.52 -23.15 -25.37
CA ALA A 149 23.49 -24.10 -25.98
C ALA A 149 23.36 -24.06 -27.51
N ALA A 150 22.14 -24.05 -28.06
CA ALA A 150 21.91 -23.94 -29.51
C ALA A 150 22.44 -22.65 -30.13
N LYS A 151 22.66 -21.59 -29.33
CA LYS A 151 23.27 -20.32 -29.76
C LYS A 151 24.79 -20.25 -29.55
N GLY A 152 25.41 -21.34 -29.11
CA GLY A 152 26.87 -21.41 -28.89
C GLY A 152 27.33 -20.62 -27.67
N VAL A 153 26.46 -20.47 -26.66
CA VAL A 153 26.84 -19.83 -25.38
C VAL A 153 27.81 -20.71 -24.63
N THR A 154 28.87 -20.13 -24.09
CA THR A 154 29.87 -20.81 -23.27
C THR A 154 29.91 -20.34 -21.84
N LEU A 155 29.37 -19.15 -21.56
CA LEU A 155 29.21 -18.59 -20.23
C LEU A 155 27.77 -18.08 -20.03
N VAL A 156 27.10 -18.57 -18.99
CA VAL A 156 25.83 -18.03 -18.52
C VAL A 156 26.07 -17.18 -17.27
N VAL A 157 25.68 -15.92 -17.29
CA VAL A 157 25.64 -15.10 -16.10
C VAL A 157 24.16 -14.90 -15.73
N THR A 158 23.74 -15.48 -14.61
CA THR A 158 22.39 -15.26 -14.12
C THR A 158 22.33 -13.95 -13.35
N VAL A 159 21.20 -13.25 -13.44
CA VAL A 159 20.93 -12.01 -12.71
C VAL A 159 19.54 -12.10 -12.12
N ASP A 160 19.41 -11.78 -10.82
CA ASP A 160 18.14 -11.82 -10.08
C ASP A 160 17.49 -13.22 -10.09
N THR A 161 18.30 -14.25 -10.23
CA THR A 161 17.88 -15.65 -10.21
C THR A 161 19.09 -16.57 -10.17
N GLY A 162 18.86 -17.83 -9.83
CA GLY A 162 19.86 -18.88 -10.03
C GLY A 162 20.41 -19.52 -8.76
N VAL A 163 20.29 -18.87 -7.59
CA VAL A 163 20.85 -19.42 -6.33
C VAL A 163 20.23 -20.78 -5.96
N THR A 164 19.01 -21.05 -6.38
CA THR A 164 18.32 -22.33 -6.14
C THR A 164 18.38 -23.31 -7.32
N ALA A 165 19.03 -22.92 -8.44
CA ALA A 165 19.01 -23.66 -9.72
C ALA A 165 20.08 -24.76 -9.81
N VAL A 166 20.23 -25.57 -8.75
CA VAL A 166 21.28 -26.60 -8.65
C VAL A 166 21.27 -27.58 -9.83
N ARG A 167 20.09 -28.04 -10.24
CA ARG A 167 19.92 -29.04 -11.31
C ARG A 167 20.14 -28.44 -12.70
N GLU A 168 19.67 -27.24 -12.92
CA GLU A 168 19.76 -26.52 -14.18
C GLU A 168 21.20 -26.05 -14.45
N VAL A 169 21.91 -25.63 -13.42
CA VAL A 169 23.33 -25.28 -13.50
C VAL A 169 24.21 -26.53 -13.81
N ALA A 170 23.92 -27.63 -13.12
CA ALA A 170 24.63 -28.89 -13.43
C ALA A 170 24.33 -29.36 -14.86
N TYR A 171 23.11 -29.14 -15.35
CA TYR A 171 22.76 -29.48 -16.73
C TYR A 171 23.48 -28.59 -17.74
N ALA A 172 23.60 -27.28 -17.47
CA ALA A 172 24.36 -26.33 -18.29
C ALA A 172 25.83 -26.72 -18.37
N ALA A 173 26.44 -27.11 -17.25
CA ALA A 173 27.80 -27.61 -17.18
C ALA A 173 27.98 -28.88 -18.03
N GLY A 174 27.02 -29.81 -18.01
CA GLY A 174 26.99 -31.00 -18.87
C GLY A 174 26.95 -30.70 -20.36
N LEU A 175 26.49 -29.52 -20.76
CA LEU A 175 26.49 -29.01 -22.14
C LEU A 175 27.71 -28.15 -22.48
N GLY A 176 28.66 -28.02 -21.55
CA GLY A 176 29.92 -27.27 -21.74
C GLY A 176 29.77 -25.75 -21.49
N MET A 177 28.74 -25.31 -20.78
CA MET A 177 28.60 -23.93 -20.39
C MET A 177 28.99 -23.72 -18.93
N ASP A 178 29.85 -22.74 -18.68
CA ASP A 178 30.17 -22.25 -17.34
C ASP A 178 29.02 -21.38 -16.85
N THR A 179 28.80 -21.34 -15.53
CA THR A 179 27.79 -20.48 -14.92
C THR A 179 28.39 -19.59 -13.85
N VAL A 180 28.03 -18.31 -13.86
CA VAL A 180 28.23 -17.34 -12.78
C VAL A 180 26.82 -16.90 -12.30
N VAL A 181 26.49 -17.20 -11.06
CA VAL A 181 25.24 -16.82 -10.46
C VAL A 181 25.39 -15.47 -9.77
N THR A 182 24.53 -14.48 -10.10
CA THR A 182 24.31 -13.27 -9.30
C THR A 182 22.87 -13.19 -8.90
N ASP A 183 22.61 -13.22 -7.61
CA ASP A 183 21.27 -13.33 -7.06
C ASP A 183 21.19 -12.65 -5.68
N HIS A 184 19.99 -12.40 -5.19
CA HIS A 184 19.74 -11.84 -3.86
C HIS A 184 18.70 -12.63 -3.07
N HIS A 185 18.12 -13.66 -3.67
CA HIS A 185 17.15 -14.52 -3.01
C HIS A 185 17.78 -15.36 -1.91
N GLU A 186 16.97 -15.84 -0.98
CA GLU A 186 17.40 -16.72 0.11
C GLU A 186 18.08 -17.98 -0.42
N CYS A 187 19.21 -18.32 0.17
CA CYS A 187 19.97 -19.50 -0.18
C CYS A 187 19.36 -20.76 0.41
N LEU A 188 19.34 -21.84 -0.35
CA LEU A 188 19.03 -23.17 0.17
C LEU A 188 20.29 -23.78 0.82
N ASP A 189 20.12 -24.92 1.51
CA ASP A 189 21.21 -25.66 2.14
C ASP A 189 22.34 -26.05 1.15
N ALA A 190 21.99 -26.28 -0.13
CA ALA A 190 22.92 -26.57 -1.19
C ALA A 190 22.92 -25.45 -2.24
N LEU A 191 24.09 -24.88 -2.49
CA LEU A 191 24.32 -23.94 -3.58
C LEU A 191 24.63 -24.67 -4.89
N PRO A 192 24.38 -24.06 -6.07
CA PRO A 192 24.81 -24.60 -7.36
C PRO A 192 26.32 -24.76 -7.44
N ASP A 193 26.79 -25.92 -7.94
CA ASP A 193 28.20 -26.16 -8.22
C ASP A 193 28.57 -25.51 -9.56
N CYS A 194 29.13 -24.31 -9.49
CA CYS A 194 29.45 -23.45 -10.63
C CYS A 194 30.70 -22.60 -10.35
N VAL A 195 31.09 -21.76 -11.29
CA VAL A 195 32.30 -20.93 -11.18
C VAL A 195 32.21 -19.98 -9.99
N ALA A 196 31.06 -19.38 -9.77
CA ALA A 196 30.84 -18.42 -8.69
C ALA A 196 29.33 -18.29 -8.35
N VAL A 197 29.05 -18.10 -7.07
CA VAL A 197 27.69 -17.72 -6.58
C VAL A 197 27.81 -16.42 -5.78
N VAL A 198 27.55 -15.31 -6.43
CA VAL A 198 27.60 -13.97 -5.81
C VAL A 198 26.19 -13.64 -5.28
N ASN A 199 26.04 -13.75 -3.97
CA ASN A 199 24.77 -13.48 -3.29
C ASN A 199 25.06 -12.95 -1.86
N PRO A 200 24.54 -11.78 -1.48
CA PRO A 200 24.75 -11.21 -0.15
C PRO A 200 24.08 -12.01 0.98
N HIS A 201 23.08 -12.84 0.68
CA HIS A 201 22.37 -13.68 1.67
C HIS A 201 23.09 -14.98 1.99
N ARG A 202 24.21 -15.30 1.33
CA ARG A 202 25.01 -16.45 1.71
C ARG A 202 25.48 -16.34 3.15
N PRO A 203 25.43 -17.44 3.94
CA PRO A 203 25.86 -17.42 5.35
C PRO A 203 27.33 -17.02 5.53
N ASP A 204 28.19 -17.32 4.55
CA ASP A 204 29.62 -17.03 4.54
C ASP A 204 29.98 -15.69 3.90
N CYS A 205 28.99 -14.86 3.54
CA CYS A 205 29.24 -13.58 2.89
C CYS A 205 29.51 -12.47 3.92
N PRO A 206 30.68 -11.82 3.89
CA PRO A 206 31.04 -10.74 4.80
C PRO A 206 30.54 -9.37 4.34
N TYR A 207 29.77 -9.31 3.26
CA TYR A 207 29.24 -8.04 2.73
C TYR A 207 28.39 -7.32 3.77
N PRO A 208 28.63 -6.03 4.05
CA PRO A 208 27.98 -5.35 5.17
C PRO A 208 26.48 -5.17 5.02
N PHE A 209 25.97 -5.08 3.78
CA PHE A 209 24.57 -4.83 3.48
C PHE A 209 23.96 -5.96 2.65
N ARG A 210 23.07 -6.75 3.25
CA ARG A 210 22.49 -7.94 2.62
C ARG A 210 21.31 -7.68 1.71
N GLU A 211 20.64 -6.55 1.89
CA GLU A 211 19.36 -6.21 1.27
C GLU A 211 19.49 -5.56 -0.12
N LEU A 212 20.51 -5.91 -0.90
CA LEU A 212 20.60 -5.46 -2.29
C LEU A 212 19.52 -6.15 -3.13
N ALA A 213 18.89 -5.43 -4.07
CA ALA A 213 18.11 -6.03 -5.14
C ALA A 213 18.97 -6.84 -6.10
N GLY A 214 18.38 -7.73 -6.92
CA GLY A 214 19.12 -8.47 -7.94
C GLY A 214 19.89 -7.57 -8.90
N VAL A 215 19.27 -6.44 -9.33
CA VAL A 215 19.96 -5.43 -10.15
C VAL A 215 21.10 -4.73 -9.37
N GLY A 216 20.97 -4.60 -8.06
CA GLY A 216 22.04 -4.10 -7.19
C GLY A 216 23.25 -5.04 -7.22
N VAL A 217 23.02 -6.36 -7.09
CA VAL A 217 24.10 -7.38 -7.17
C VAL A 217 24.71 -7.40 -8.58
N ALA A 218 23.91 -7.36 -9.64
CA ALA A 218 24.39 -7.27 -11.02
C ALA A 218 25.23 -6.00 -11.25
N PHE A 219 24.83 -4.87 -10.69
CA PHE A 219 25.58 -3.62 -10.72
C PHE A 219 26.89 -3.71 -9.95
N LYS A 220 26.94 -4.42 -8.82
CA LYS A 220 28.20 -4.71 -8.09
C LYS A 220 29.16 -5.55 -8.92
N LEU A 221 28.66 -6.56 -9.66
CA LEU A 221 29.51 -7.31 -10.61
C LEU A 221 30.08 -6.39 -11.70
N ILE A 222 29.27 -5.48 -12.26
CA ILE A 222 29.73 -4.48 -13.24
C ILE A 222 30.81 -3.60 -12.63
N CYS A 223 30.63 -3.09 -11.42
CA CYS A 223 31.62 -2.27 -10.72
C CYS A 223 32.93 -3.06 -10.46
N ALA A 224 32.84 -4.31 -10.01
CA ALA A 224 33.99 -5.16 -9.76
C ALA A 224 34.78 -5.46 -11.05
N CYS A 225 34.09 -5.75 -12.15
CA CYS A 225 34.73 -5.94 -13.46
C CYS A 225 35.45 -4.66 -13.91
N GLU A 226 34.83 -3.50 -13.76
CA GLU A 226 35.41 -2.23 -14.17
C GLU A 226 36.58 -1.83 -13.25
N GLN A 227 36.48 -2.10 -11.95
CA GLN A 227 37.59 -1.91 -10.99
C GLN A 227 38.81 -2.78 -11.35
N ALA A 228 38.60 -4.05 -11.64
CA ALA A 228 39.68 -4.96 -12.08
C ALA A 228 40.27 -4.52 -13.43
N ARG A 229 39.49 -3.95 -14.34
CA ARG A 229 39.93 -3.51 -15.66
C ARG A 229 40.68 -2.19 -15.64
N THR A 230 40.28 -1.24 -14.76
CA THR A 230 40.83 0.13 -14.73
C THR A 230 41.82 0.35 -13.59
N GLY A 231 41.79 -0.45 -12.54
CA GLY A 231 42.53 -0.22 -11.31
C GLY A 231 42.03 0.93 -10.44
N GLY A 232 40.81 1.46 -10.75
CA GLY A 232 40.18 2.54 -9.98
C GLY A 232 39.71 2.08 -8.59
N SER A 233 39.54 3.01 -7.68
CA SER A 233 38.91 2.73 -6.38
C SER A 233 37.43 2.37 -6.50
N ALA A 234 36.87 1.68 -5.49
CA ALA A 234 35.45 1.32 -5.47
C ALA A 234 34.53 2.55 -5.63
N VAL A 235 34.88 3.67 -5.01
CA VAL A 235 34.10 4.91 -5.09
C VAL A 235 34.16 5.53 -6.49
N GLU A 236 35.37 5.66 -7.07
CA GLU A 236 35.52 6.24 -8.42
C GLU A 236 34.77 5.42 -9.48
N VAL A 237 34.87 4.10 -9.39
CA VAL A 237 34.18 3.19 -10.31
C VAL A 237 32.69 3.23 -10.11
N PHE A 238 32.21 3.25 -8.85
CA PHE A 238 30.79 3.41 -8.55
C PHE A 238 30.22 4.69 -9.18
N GLU A 239 30.88 5.84 -8.99
CA GLU A 239 30.45 7.11 -9.58
C GLU A 239 30.45 7.10 -11.12
N ALA A 240 31.46 6.46 -11.73
CA ALA A 240 31.52 6.34 -13.19
C ALA A 240 30.40 5.44 -13.75
N MET A 241 30.13 4.31 -13.10
CA MET A 241 29.09 3.37 -13.52
C MET A 241 27.70 3.88 -13.17
N SER A 242 27.54 4.65 -12.10
CA SER A 242 26.28 5.31 -11.73
C SER A 242 25.73 6.19 -12.86
N ARG A 243 26.59 6.97 -13.50
CA ARG A 243 26.18 7.82 -14.66
C ARG A 243 25.61 7.02 -15.84
N ARG A 244 25.93 5.74 -15.93
CA ARG A 244 25.52 4.87 -17.04
C ARG A 244 24.30 4.01 -16.74
N PHE A 245 24.10 3.63 -15.48
CA PHE A 245 23.18 2.55 -15.13
C PHE A 245 22.25 2.87 -13.97
N MET A 246 22.48 3.95 -13.19
CA MET A 246 21.77 4.16 -11.93
C MET A 246 20.27 4.43 -12.12
N ASP A 247 19.85 4.93 -13.28
CA ASP A 247 18.44 5.04 -13.66
C ASP A 247 17.74 3.66 -13.69
N LEU A 248 18.42 2.62 -14.18
CA LEU A 248 17.93 1.23 -14.17
C LEU A 248 17.99 0.62 -12.78
N VAL A 249 19.15 0.75 -12.11
CA VAL A 249 19.40 0.11 -10.80
C VAL A 249 18.41 0.63 -9.76
N ALA A 250 18.13 1.94 -9.77
CA ALA A 250 17.15 2.53 -8.87
C ALA A 250 15.72 2.05 -9.16
N ILE A 251 15.34 1.90 -10.45
CA ILE A 251 14.01 1.42 -10.82
C ILE A 251 13.81 -0.03 -10.37
N GLY A 252 14.77 -0.93 -10.60
CA GLY A 252 14.70 -2.31 -10.15
C GLY A 252 14.63 -2.40 -8.61
N THR A 253 15.53 -1.70 -7.90
CA THR A 253 15.53 -1.67 -6.42
C THR A 253 14.21 -1.21 -5.82
N VAL A 254 13.58 -0.16 -6.40
CA VAL A 254 12.27 0.31 -5.93
C VAL A 254 11.16 -0.68 -6.29
N ALA A 255 11.22 -1.28 -7.49
CA ALA A 255 10.19 -2.19 -7.97
C ALA A 255 10.14 -3.51 -7.21
N ASP A 256 11.30 -3.98 -6.74
CA ASP A 256 11.44 -5.17 -5.89
C ASP A 256 11.14 -4.90 -4.41
N VAL A 257 10.72 -3.68 -4.09
CA VAL A 257 10.28 -3.27 -2.74
C VAL A 257 11.37 -3.43 -1.68
N MET A 258 12.64 -3.32 -2.09
CA MET A 258 13.79 -3.47 -1.18
C MET A 258 13.86 -2.35 -0.14
N PRO A 259 14.44 -2.63 1.06
CA PRO A 259 14.63 -1.63 2.10
C PRO A 259 15.44 -0.42 1.61
N LEU A 260 14.87 0.80 1.70
CA LEU A 260 15.52 2.04 1.27
C LEU A 260 16.41 2.63 2.38
N CYS A 261 17.34 1.83 2.84
CA CYS A 261 18.38 2.18 3.79
C CYS A 261 19.75 1.81 3.21
N ASP A 262 20.85 2.24 3.86
CA ASP A 262 22.22 1.96 3.45
C ASP A 262 22.43 2.14 1.92
N GLU A 263 23.03 1.18 1.25
CA GLU A 263 23.36 1.25 -0.18
C GLU A 263 22.15 1.40 -1.10
N ASN A 264 21.02 0.77 -0.77
CA ASN A 264 19.80 0.96 -1.54
C ASN A 264 19.30 2.41 -1.51
N ARG A 265 19.44 3.10 -0.36
CA ARG A 265 19.14 4.52 -0.28
C ARG A 265 20.07 5.35 -1.16
N LEU A 266 21.37 5.07 -1.16
CA LEU A 266 22.34 5.73 -2.04
C LEU A 266 21.97 5.51 -3.52
N ILE A 267 21.73 4.25 -3.91
CA ILE A 267 21.35 3.84 -5.26
C ILE A 267 20.09 4.59 -5.73
N VAL A 268 19.02 4.53 -4.93
CA VAL A 268 17.73 5.15 -5.31
C VAL A 268 17.85 6.66 -5.32
N SER A 269 18.56 7.28 -4.37
CA SER A 269 18.80 8.72 -4.37
C SER A 269 19.50 9.17 -5.65
N ARG A 270 20.58 8.50 -6.04
CA ARG A 270 21.34 8.82 -7.27
C ARG A 270 20.50 8.60 -8.53
N GLY A 271 19.72 7.52 -8.59
CA GLY A 271 18.82 7.27 -9.71
C GLY A 271 17.74 8.30 -9.84
N LEU A 272 17.09 8.70 -8.73
CA LEU A 272 16.10 9.78 -8.73
C LEU A 272 16.69 11.14 -9.13
N GLU A 273 17.95 11.42 -8.78
CA GLU A 273 18.64 12.62 -9.27
C GLU A 273 18.73 12.63 -10.81
N ILE A 274 19.14 11.51 -11.42
CA ILE A 274 19.20 11.36 -12.89
C ILE A 274 17.83 11.59 -13.51
N LEU A 275 16.79 10.91 -12.98
CA LEU A 275 15.41 11.04 -13.45
C LEU A 275 14.88 12.49 -13.34
N ASN A 276 15.24 13.19 -12.27
CA ASN A 276 14.79 14.57 -12.05
C ASN A 276 15.58 15.61 -12.87
N ARG A 277 16.84 15.30 -13.26
CA ARG A 277 17.62 16.15 -14.18
C ARG A 277 17.26 15.94 -15.64
N GLY A 278 16.54 14.87 -15.97
CA GLY A 278 16.21 14.52 -17.35
C GLY A 278 17.37 13.91 -18.12
N GLU A 279 18.23 13.23 -17.40
CA GLU A 279 19.42 12.56 -17.92
C GLU A 279 19.20 11.04 -18.12
N GLU A 280 17.95 10.58 -17.88
CA GLU A 280 17.55 9.19 -18.06
C GLU A 280 17.55 8.77 -19.54
N ARG A 281 17.62 7.46 -19.77
CA ARG A 281 17.57 6.88 -21.11
C ARG A 281 16.19 7.10 -21.80
N PRO A 282 16.12 7.08 -23.16
CA PRO A 282 14.91 7.38 -23.90
C PRO A 282 13.69 6.55 -23.50
N GLY A 283 13.87 5.25 -23.20
CA GLY A 283 12.78 4.36 -22.79
C GLY A 283 12.13 4.77 -21.48
N ILE A 284 12.93 5.19 -20.49
CA ILE A 284 12.42 5.67 -19.19
C ILE A 284 11.73 7.03 -19.36
N ALA A 285 12.34 7.94 -20.14
CA ALA A 285 11.73 9.24 -20.45
C ALA A 285 10.34 9.09 -21.07
N ALA A 286 10.20 8.18 -22.05
CA ALA A 286 8.91 7.88 -22.68
C ALA A 286 7.87 7.32 -21.71
N LEU A 287 8.27 6.47 -20.75
CA LEU A 287 7.37 5.99 -19.69
C LEU A 287 6.95 7.08 -18.72
N LEU A 288 7.86 7.97 -18.34
CA LEU A 288 7.56 9.10 -17.46
C LEU A 288 6.54 10.05 -18.12
N ASP A 289 6.70 10.34 -19.41
CA ASP A 289 5.75 11.14 -20.18
C ASP A 289 4.37 10.47 -20.25
N ALA A 290 4.33 9.17 -20.48
CA ALA A 290 3.08 8.40 -20.51
C ALA A 290 2.37 8.37 -19.13
N VAL A 291 3.13 8.25 -18.04
CA VAL A 291 2.59 8.31 -16.67
C VAL A 291 2.01 9.69 -16.36
N ALA A 292 2.64 10.75 -16.85
CA ALA A 292 2.17 12.12 -16.63
C ALA A 292 0.87 12.46 -17.38
N GLY A 293 0.31 11.52 -18.17
CA GLY A 293 -0.94 11.73 -18.93
C GLY A 293 -0.82 12.75 -20.05
N LYS A 294 0.40 13.11 -20.42
CA LYS A 294 0.68 14.00 -21.56
C LYS A 294 0.73 13.11 -22.79
N GLY A 295 -0.37 13.10 -23.53
CA GLY A 295 -0.35 12.57 -24.89
C GLY A 295 0.82 13.21 -25.61
N VAL A 296 1.66 12.38 -26.26
CA VAL A 296 2.91 12.80 -26.88
C VAL A 296 2.61 13.82 -27.96
N ARG A 297 2.80 15.09 -27.64
CA ARG A 297 3.02 16.10 -28.66
C ARG A 297 4.53 16.20 -28.85
N PRO A 298 5.02 16.10 -30.09
CA PRO A 298 6.43 16.32 -30.38
C PRO A 298 6.83 17.70 -29.81
N ALA A 299 7.98 17.72 -29.12
CA ALA A 299 8.51 18.94 -28.55
C ALA A 299 8.69 19.96 -29.67
N ALA A 300 7.81 20.97 -29.77
CA ALA A 300 8.10 22.18 -30.46
C ALA A 300 9.30 22.80 -29.73
N SER A 301 10.37 23.01 -30.51
CA SER A 301 11.66 23.50 -30.09
C SER A 301 11.62 24.53 -28.97
N GLY A 302 12.35 24.29 -27.89
CA GLY A 302 12.94 25.34 -27.04
C GLY A 302 12.21 25.75 -25.77
N ALA A 303 11.10 25.14 -25.36
CA ALA A 303 10.49 25.42 -24.06
C ALA A 303 10.82 24.31 -23.05
N GLU A 304 11.60 24.62 -22.03
CA GLU A 304 11.77 23.75 -20.83
C GLU A 304 10.39 23.47 -20.23
N ARG A 305 9.96 22.21 -20.26
CA ARG A 305 8.73 21.80 -19.60
C ARG A 305 9.02 21.68 -18.12
N PRO A 306 8.19 22.24 -17.22
CA PRO A 306 8.30 21.92 -15.80
C PRO A 306 8.03 20.41 -15.64
N ARG A 307 9.06 19.63 -15.36
CA ARG A 307 8.94 18.20 -15.04
C ARG A 307 8.41 18.10 -13.61
N ARG A 308 7.35 17.30 -13.44
CA ARG A 308 6.90 16.91 -12.11
C ARG A 308 8.02 16.10 -11.46
N ARG A 309 8.38 16.40 -10.21
CA ARG A 309 9.39 15.68 -9.46
C ARG A 309 9.06 14.18 -9.42
N VAL A 310 10.02 13.35 -9.82
CA VAL A 310 9.94 11.90 -9.78
C VAL A 310 10.39 11.45 -8.39
N SER A 311 9.51 10.77 -7.65
CA SER A 311 9.79 10.16 -6.35
C SER A 311 9.88 8.63 -6.47
N ALA A 312 10.38 7.95 -5.45
CA ALA A 312 10.33 6.48 -5.40
C ALA A 312 8.88 5.95 -5.52
N THR A 313 7.91 6.65 -4.94
CA THR A 313 6.48 6.33 -5.11
C THR A 313 6.05 6.43 -6.59
N ALA A 314 6.50 7.43 -7.32
CA ALA A 314 6.19 7.56 -8.75
C ALA A 314 6.82 6.43 -9.58
N VAL A 315 8.02 5.97 -9.21
CA VAL A 315 8.65 4.78 -9.80
C VAL A 315 7.84 3.52 -9.48
N GLY A 316 7.57 3.24 -8.21
CA GLY A 316 6.88 2.02 -7.76
C GLY A 316 5.45 1.88 -8.25
N PHE A 317 4.68 2.98 -8.34
CA PHE A 317 3.27 2.96 -8.76
C PHE A 317 3.03 3.46 -10.19
N GLY A 318 3.98 4.13 -10.78
CA GLY A 318 3.89 4.65 -12.16
C GLY A 318 4.68 3.81 -13.17
N ILE A 319 5.98 3.68 -13.01
CA ILE A 319 6.88 3.01 -13.96
C ILE A 319 6.83 1.50 -13.80
N ALA A 320 7.12 0.98 -12.60
CA ALA A 320 7.25 -0.45 -12.34
C ALA A 320 6.01 -1.28 -12.75
N PRO A 321 4.75 -0.87 -12.53
CA PRO A 321 3.61 -1.65 -12.96
C PRO A 321 3.48 -1.80 -14.49
N ARG A 322 4.00 -0.84 -15.27
CA ARG A 322 4.00 -0.89 -16.74
C ARG A 322 5.03 -1.87 -17.26
N LEU A 323 6.23 -1.86 -16.69
CA LEU A 323 7.27 -2.83 -17.01
C LEU A 323 6.85 -4.25 -16.60
N ASN A 324 6.34 -4.43 -15.38
CA ASN A 324 5.85 -5.72 -14.86
C ASN A 324 4.67 -6.30 -15.66
N ALA A 325 3.87 -5.47 -16.31
CA ALA A 325 2.70 -5.93 -17.07
C ALA A 325 3.10 -6.84 -18.24
N ALA A 326 4.25 -6.61 -18.86
CA ALA A 326 4.76 -7.45 -19.96
C ALA A 326 4.95 -8.89 -19.51
N GLY A 327 5.68 -9.14 -18.43
CA GLY A 327 5.91 -10.49 -17.89
C GLY A 327 4.66 -11.20 -17.34
N ARG A 328 3.54 -10.47 -17.14
CA ARG A 328 2.28 -11.04 -16.68
C ARG A 328 1.30 -11.39 -17.80
N ILE A 329 1.31 -10.64 -18.90
CA ILE A 329 0.31 -10.73 -19.98
C ILE A 329 0.93 -11.19 -21.28
N THR A 330 2.17 -10.82 -21.60
CA THR A 330 2.87 -11.09 -22.86
C THR A 330 4.24 -11.69 -22.64
N ASP A 331 5.31 -10.93 -22.89
CA ASP A 331 6.70 -11.33 -22.75
C ASP A 331 7.52 -10.21 -22.11
N ALA A 332 8.26 -10.53 -21.06
CA ALA A 332 9.11 -9.56 -20.33
C ALA A 332 10.19 -8.93 -21.22
N MET A 333 10.59 -9.60 -22.30
CA MET A 333 11.53 -9.04 -23.27
C MET A 333 11.04 -7.73 -23.91
N GLU A 334 9.72 -7.47 -23.99
CA GLU A 334 9.20 -6.17 -24.45
C GLU A 334 9.65 -5.01 -23.55
N ALA A 335 9.75 -5.26 -22.24
CA ALA A 335 10.25 -4.25 -21.30
C ALA A 335 11.77 -4.04 -21.47
N VAL A 336 12.55 -5.10 -21.66
CA VAL A 336 13.98 -4.99 -21.97
C VAL A 336 14.20 -4.18 -23.23
N GLU A 337 13.45 -4.47 -24.29
CA GLU A 337 13.55 -3.76 -25.56
C GLU A 337 13.17 -2.26 -25.44
N LEU A 338 12.24 -1.89 -24.56
CA LEU A 338 11.97 -0.49 -24.26
C LEU A 338 13.18 0.18 -23.61
N LEU A 339 13.78 -0.48 -22.60
CA LEU A 339 14.91 0.07 -21.86
C LEU A 339 16.21 0.15 -22.74
N LEU A 340 16.26 -0.61 -23.81
CA LEU A 340 17.34 -0.61 -24.82
C LEU A 340 17.07 0.29 -26.02
N ALA A 341 15.94 0.99 -26.07
CA ALA A 341 15.61 1.86 -27.20
C ALA A 341 16.61 3.00 -27.35
N ASP A 342 17.23 3.11 -28.53
CA ASP A 342 18.27 4.09 -28.80
C ASP A 342 17.70 5.44 -29.29
N THR A 343 16.45 5.47 -29.81
CA THR A 343 15.81 6.71 -30.30
C THR A 343 14.51 7.02 -29.58
N PRO A 344 14.15 8.30 -29.46
CA PRO A 344 12.90 8.71 -28.83
C PRO A 344 11.66 8.08 -29.49
N GLU A 345 11.67 7.92 -30.82
CA GLU A 345 10.54 7.36 -31.59
C GLU A 345 10.32 5.88 -31.25
N GLN A 346 11.41 5.10 -31.20
CA GLN A 346 11.37 3.70 -30.80
C GLN A 346 10.90 3.57 -29.34
N ALA A 347 11.47 4.38 -28.44
CA ALA A 347 11.13 4.42 -27.04
C ALA A 347 9.65 4.70 -26.83
N GLN A 348 9.12 5.68 -27.54
CA GLN A 348 7.71 6.04 -27.48
C GLN A 348 6.79 4.91 -27.94
N ALA A 349 7.03 4.33 -29.11
CA ALA A 349 6.19 3.25 -29.64
C ALA A 349 6.14 2.05 -28.67
N ARG A 350 7.28 1.72 -28.03
CA ARG A 350 7.37 0.64 -27.03
C ARG A 350 6.71 1.02 -25.72
N ALA A 351 6.86 2.26 -25.22
CA ALA A 351 6.19 2.75 -24.02
C ALA A 351 4.67 2.74 -24.17
N GLU A 352 4.15 3.15 -25.33
CA GLU A 352 2.72 3.06 -25.64
C GLU A 352 2.22 1.62 -25.66
N SER A 353 3.03 0.67 -26.18
CA SER A 353 2.70 -0.76 -26.16
C SER A 353 2.58 -1.27 -24.71
N LEU A 354 3.58 -1.01 -23.87
CA LEU A 354 3.55 -1.39 -22.45
C LEU A 354 2.42 -0.73 -21.68
N CYS A 355 2.08 0.52 -21.97
CA CYS A 355 0.92 1.19 -21.38
C CYS A 355 -0.39 0.47 -21.75
N ARG A 356 -0.57 0.05 -23.02
CA ARG A 356 -1.75 -0.74 -23.42
C ARG A 356 -1.81 -2.10 -22.72
N ILE A 357 -0.68 -2.79 -22.60
CA ILE A 357 -0.58 -4.06 -21.87
C ILE A 357 -0.95 -3.85 -20.41
N ASN A 358 -0.46 -2.78 -19.77
CA ASN A 358 -0.79 -2.47 -18.39
C ASN A 358 -2.29 -2.13 -18.19
N VAL A 359 -2.91 -1.42 -19.13
CA VAL A 359 -4.36 -1.15 -19.10
C VAL A 359 -5.12 -2.48 -19.17
N ARG A 360 -4.77 -3.37 -20.10
CA ARG A 360 -5.38 -4.70 -20.19
C ARG A 360 -5.21 -5.52 -18.92
N ARG A 361 -4.02 -5.48 -18.30
CA ARG A 361 -3.79 -6.12 -16.99
C ARG A 361 -4.71 -5.54 -15.92
N GLN A 362 -4.87 -4.20 -15.85
CA GLN A 362 -5.75 -3.54 -14.87
C GLN A 362 -7.23 -3.88 -15.10
N GLU A 363 -7.67 -3.97 -16.35
CA GLU A 363 -9.04 -4.37 -16.69
C GLU A 363 -9.31 -5.80 -16.21
N GLU A 364 -8.38 -6.72 -16.48
CA GLU A 364 -8.47 -8.11 -16.04
C GLU A 364 -8.42 -8.24 -14.51
N GLU A 365 -7.53 -7.51 -13.85
CA GLU A 365 -7.45 -7.41 -12.39
C GLU A 365 -8.77 -6.93 -11.78
N ASN A 366 -9.36 -5.88 -12.33
CA ASN A 366 -10.63 -5.32 -11.85
C ASN A 366 -11.80 -6.29 -12.09
N ARG A 367 -11.81 -7.00 -13.23
CA ARG A 367 -12.81 -8.01 -13.55
C ARG A 367 -12.79 -9.13 -12.51
N ILE A 368 -11.62 -9.73 -12.29
CA ILE A 368 -11.43 -10.81 -11.31
C ILE A 368 -11.76 -10.34 -9.90
N ALA A 369 -11.27 -9.16 -9.49
CA ALA A 369 -11.51 -8.62 -8.16
C ALA A 369 -13.00 -8.36 -7.90
N THR A 370 -13.72 -7.78 -8.88
CA THR A 370 -15.15 -7.50 -8.76
C THR A 370 -15.95 -8.79 -8.60
N GLU A 371 -15.62 -9.81 -9.38
CA GLU A 371 -16.27 -11.11 -9.29
C GLU A 371 -15.98 -11.81 -7.95
N ALA A 372 -14.71 -11.82 -7.51
CA ALA A 372 -14.30 -12.39 -6.23
C ALA A 372 -15.00 -11.67 -5.07
N TYR A 373 -15.06 -10.34 -5.06
CA TYR A 373 -15.78 -9.57 -4.04
C TYR A 373 -17.26 -9.93 -4.00
N ARG A 374 -17.92 -10.03 -5.15
CA ARG A 374 -19.33 -10.41 -5.22
C ARG A 374 -19.57 -11.81 -4.63
N ARG A 375 -18.70 -12.77 -4.91
CA ARG A 375 -18.79 -14.14 -4.36
C ARG A 375 -18.58 -14.16 -2.85
N ILE A 376 -17.57 -13.42 -2.35
CA ILE A 376 -17.26 -13.30 -0.93
C ILE A 376 -18.40 -12.61 -0.19
N ASP A 377 -18.86 -11.44 -0.67
CA ASP A 377 -19.90 -10.67 -0.02
C ASP A 377 -21.25 -11.43 0.01
N ALA A 378 -21.57 -12.17 -1.06
CA ALA A 378 -22.76 -13.04 -1.10
C ALA A 378 -22.66 -14.19 -0.07
N ALA A 379 -21.50 -14.84 0.02
CA ALA A 379 -21.25 -15.90 0.99
C ALA A 379 -21.37 -15.41 2.43
N LEU A 380 -20.84 -14.22 2.73
CA LEU A 380 -20.93 -13.59 4.05
C LEU A 380 -22.36 -13.17 4.42
N SER A 381 -23.21 -12.84 3.44
CA SER A 381 -24.59 -12.44 3.68
C SER A 381 -25.50 -13.59 4.09
N VAL A 382 -25.19 -14.81 3.67
CA VAL A 382 -26.04 -16.00 3.95
C VAL A 382 -25.77 -16.62 5.34
N GLY A 383 -24.70 -16.20 6.02
CA GLY A 383 -24.38 -16.61 7.40
C GLY A 383 -23.99 -18.09 7.58
N ASP A 384 -24.03 -18.88 6.53
CA ASP A 384 -23.85 -20.35 6.58
C ASP A 384 -22.87 -20.86 5.50
N VAL A 385 -21.64 -20.35 5.52
CA VAL A 385 -20.62 -20.82 4.57
C VAL A 385 -19.39 -21.30 5.32
N PRO A 386 -19.28 -22.62 5.53
CA PRO A 386 -18.21 -23.24 6.33
C PRO A 386 -16.79 -22.94 5.81
N TRP A 387 -16.65 -22.69 4.51
CA TRP A 387 -15.35 -22.60 3.84
C TRP A 387 -14.71 -21.20 3.82
N ASN A 388 -15.36 -20.15 4.36
CA ASN A 388 -14.88 -18.77 4.25
C ASN A 388 -14.67 -18.06 5.60
N ARG A 389 -14.46 -18.81 6.67
CA ARG A 389 -14.39 -18.17 8.01
C ARG A 389 -13.04 -17.55 8.34
N GLN A 390 -11.95 -18.12 7.83
CA GLN A 390 -10.60 -17.73 8.24
C GLN A 390 -9.62 -17.57 7.09
N VAL A 391 -9.72 -18.38 6.01
CA VAL A 391 -8.96 -18.25 4.78
C VAL A 391 -9.92 -18.27 3.60
N LEU A 392 -9.79 -17.26 2.73
CA LEU A 392 -10.63 -17.14 1.55
C LEU A 392 -10.02 -17.91 0.39
N VAL A 393 -10.58 -19.06 0.02
CA VAL A 393 -10.12 -19.88 -1.10
C VAL A 393 -11.15 -19.82 -2.23
N LEU A 394 -10.79 -19.26 -3.37
CA LEU A 394 -11.64 -19.12 -4.55
C LEU A 394 -10.95 -19.70 -5.78
N GLU A 395 -11.74 -20.28 -6.68
CA GLU A 395 -11.27 -20.79 -7.97
C GLU A 395 -12.18 -20.38 -9.12
N ASP A 396 -11.59 -20.30 -10.31
CA ASP A 396 -12.32 -20.06 -11.56
C ASP A 396 -11.51 -20.46 -12.80
N ASP A 397 -12.20 -20.91 -13.86
CA ASP A 397 -11.61 -21.29 -15.13
C ASP A 397 -11.20 -20.09 -15.98
N GLY A 398 -11.89 -18.96 -15.80
CA GLY A 398 -11.69 -17.74 -16.57
C GLY A 398 -10.72 -16.74 -15.95
N TRP A 399 -10.04 -17.08 -14.86
CA TRP A 399 -9.10 -16.15 -14.21
C TRP A 399 -7.69 -16.29 -14.78
N ALA A 400 -7.13 -15.17 -15.25
CA ALA A 400 -5.78 -15.13 -15.78
C ALA A 400 -4.73 -15.42 -14.69
N GLN A 401 -3.93 -16.48 -14.87
CA GLN A 401 -2.91 -16.95 -13.93
C GLN A 401 -1.89 -15.84 -13.56
N GLY A 402 -1.49 -14.99 -14.52
CA GLY A 402 -0.52 -13.89 -14.27
C GLY A 402 -1.05 -12.78 -13.35
N VAL A 403 -2.38 -12.74 -13.08
CA VAL A 403 -3.05 -11.64 -12.38
C VAL A 403 -3.61 -12.05 -11.02
N ILE A 404 -3.95 -13.32 -10.79
CA ILE A 404 -4.59 -13.80 -9.55
C ILE A 404 -3.82 -13.43 -8.28
N GLY A 405 -2.48 -13.39 -8.32
CA GLY A 405 -1.65 -13.00 -7.17
C GLY A 405 -1.85 -11.53 -6.76
N ILE A 406 -2.10 -10.64 -7.71
CA ILE A 406 -2.41 -9.22 -7.42
C ILE A 406 -3.80 -9.13 -6.77
N VAL A 407 -4.77 -9.87 -7.31
CA VAL A 407 -6.13 -9.90 -6.77
C VAL A 407 -6.16 -10.51 -5.38
N ALA A 408 -5.38 -11.57 -5.11
CA ALA A 408 -5.24 -12.14 -3.77
C ALA A 408 -4.76 -11.09 -2.76
N SER A 409 -3.74 -10.27 -3.10
CA SER A 409 -3.31 -9.15 -2.25
C SER A 409 -4.45 -8.18 -1.94
N ARG A 410 -5.21 -7.76 -2.96
CA ARG A 410 -6.37 -6.85 -2.79
C ARG A 410 -7.47 -7.43 -1.91
N ILE A 411 -7.72 -8.74 -2.01
CA ILE A 411 -8.70 -9.45 -1.17
C ILE A 411 -8.21 -9.47 0.28
N THR A 412 -6.94 -9.86 0.50
CA THR A 412 -6.34 -9.88 1.83
C THR A 412 -6.36 -8.48 2.47
N GLU A 413 -6.04 -7.43 1.73
CA GLU A 413 -6.11 -6.05 2.22
C GLU A 413 -7.54 -5.62 2.56
N LYS A 414 -8.51 -5.91 1.68
CA LYS A 414 -9.92 -5.52 1.88
C LYS A 414 -10.57 -6.24 3.05
N TYR A 415 -10.40 -7.57 3.12
CA TYR A 415 -11.06 -8.39 4.13
C TYR A 415 -10.18 -8.64 5.36
N GLY A 416 -8.85 -8.37 5.28
CA GLY A 416 -7.83 -8.65 6.30
C GLY A 416 -7.76 -10.12 6.68
N LEU A 417 -8.06 -11.02 5.74
CA LEU A 417 -7.97 -12.47 5.88
C LEU A 417 -6.97 -13.00 4.86
N PRO A 418 -6.26 -14.08 5.17
CA PRO A 418 -5.48 -14.79 4.16
C PRO A 418 -6.38 -15.19 3.02
N SER A 419 -5.86 -15.12 1.79
CA SER A 419 -6.62 -15.47 0.60
C SER A 419 -5.78 -16.28 -0.39
N ILE A 420 -6.40 -17.23 -1.05
CA ILE A 420 -5.83 -18.05 -2.13
C ILE A 420 -6.78 -18.01 -3.31
N LEU A 421 -6.27 -17.60 -4.46
CA LEU A 421 -6.99 -17.66 -5.73
C LEU A 421 -6.36 -18.72 -6.63
N ILE A 422 -7.20 -19.56 -7.22
CA ILE A 422 -6.78 -20.68 -8.06
C ILE A 422 -7.36 -20.49 -9.46
N SER A 423 -6.49 -20.56 -10.47
CA SER A 423 -6.81 -20.47 -11.89
C SER A 423 -6.65 -21.85 -12.54
N PHE A 424 -7.60 -22.22 -13.37
CA PHE A 424 -7.55 -23.42 -14.21
C PHE A 424 -7.26 -23.09 -15.69
N GLU A 425 -6.64 -21.96 -15.96
CA GLU A 425 -6.15 -21.59 -17.29
C GLU A 425 -4.96 -22.51 -17.67
N GLY A 426 -5.21 -23.72 -18.11
CA GLY A 426 -4.14 -24.67 -18.44
C GLY A 426 -4.63 -25.93 -19.17
N VAL A 427 -3.68 -26.70 -19.70
CA VAL A 427 -3.93 -28.00 -20.30
C VAL A 427 -3.94 -29.04 -19.17
N PRO A 428 -4.87 -30.00 -19.18
CA PRO A 428 -4.83 -31.15 -18.26
C PRO A 428 -3.47 -31.85 -18.26
N ASP A 429 -3.12 -32.50 -17.15
CA ASP A 429 -1.91 -33.32 -17.05
C ASP A 429 -1.96 -34.57 -17.95
N GLU A 430 -0.88 -35.40 -17.92
CA GLU A 430 -0.77 -36.63 -18.72
C GLU A 430 -1.88 -37.66 -18.40
N ASP A 431 -2.47 -37.55 -17.18
CA ASP A 431 -3.58 -38.38 -16.74
C ASP A 431 -4.95 -37.77 -17.05
N GLY A 432 -5.00 -36.63 -17.76
CA GLY A 432 -6.21 -35.89 -18.11
C GLY A 432 -6.85 -35.14 -16.94
N GLN A 433 -6.12 -34.94 -15.84
CA GLN A 433 -6.63 -34.23 -14.67
C GLN A 433 -6.39 -32.71 -14.79
N GLU A 434 -7.39 -31.93 -14.42
CA GLU A 434 -7.29 -30.47 -14.39
C GLU A 434 -6.47 -30.01 -13.17
N ILE A 435 -5.28 -29.45 -13.44
CA ILE A 435 -4.41 -28.87 -12.41
C ILE A 435 -4.58 -27.35 -12.38
N GLY A 436 -5.07 -26.84 -11.27
CA GLY A 436 -5.15 -25.41 -11.00
C GLY A 436 -3.83 -24.89 -10.44
N LYS A 437 -3.43 -23.69 -10.90
CA LYS A 437 -2.32 -22.93 -10.32
C LYS A 437 -2.88 -21.84 -9.40
N GLY A 438 -2.46 -21.88 -8.13
CA GLY A 438 -2.92 -20.97 -7.10
C GLY A 438 -1.85 -19.96 -6.69
N SER A 439 -2.32 -18.79 -6.27
CA SER A 439 -1.51 -17.76 -5.62
C SER A 439 -2.17 -17.32 -4.34
N GLY A 440 -1.44 -17.41 -3.23
CA GLY A 440 -1.90 -17.05 -1.89
C GLY A 440 -1.22 -15.82 -1.35
N ARG A 441 -1.95 -15.11 -0.48
CA ARG A 441 -1.47 -14.00 0.32
C ARG A 441 -1.95 -14.17 1.76
N SER A 442 -1.10 -13.83 2.72
CA SER A 442 -1.38 -13.98 4.13
C SER A 442 -1.36 -12.65 4.88
N VAL A 443 -1.80 -12.68 6.13
CA VAL A 443 -1.67 -11.61 7.11
C VAL A 443 -0.46 -11.90 8.01
N ARG A 444 0.11 -10.87 8.61
CA ARG A 444 1.25 -11.04 9.54
C ARG A 444 0.90 -11.99 10.68
N GLY A 445 1.79 -12.93 10.95
CA GLY A 445 1.64 -13.92 12.02
C GLY A 445 1.06 -15.27 11.58
N LEU A 446 0.49 -15.37 10.37
CA LEU A 446 0.13 -16.67 9.78
C LEU A 446 1.10 -17.00 8.64
N ASN A 447 2.00 -17.95 8.88
CA ASN A 447 2.92 -18.45 7.86
C ASN A 447 2.16 -19.30 6.84
N LEU A 448 2.08 -18.79 5.60
CA LEU A 448 1.34 -19.46 4.53
C LEU A 448 2.02 -20.76 4.06
N VAL A 449 3.35 -20.84 4.12
CA VAL A 449 4.09 -22.06 3.74
C VAL A 449 3.82 -23.18 4.74
N ASP A 450 3.78 -22.89 6.02
CA ASP A 450 3.44 -23.88 7.06
C ASP A 450 1.99 -24.36 6.89
N ALA A 451 1.06 -23.44 6.59
CA ALA A 451 -0.33 -23.77 6.31
C ALA A 451 -0.48 -24.68 5.08
N LEU A 452 0.29 -24.40 4.02
CA LEU A 452 0.33 -25.27 2.82
C LEU A 452 1.00 -26.61 3.09
N SER A 453 2.04 -26.63 3.93
CA SER A 453 2.71 -27.87 4.34
C SER A 453 1.77 -28.80 5.11
N TYR A 454 0.88 -28.24 5.93
CA TYR A 454 -0.20 -29.00 6.61
C TYR A 454 -1.16 -29.69 5.62
N CYS A 455 -1.29 -29.14 4.41
CA CYS A 455 -2.13 -29.64 3.33
C CYS A 455 -1.35 -30.35 2.21
N GLN A 456 -0.06 -30.70 2.40
CA GLN A 456 0.87 -31.12 1.36
C GLN A 456 0.40 -32.34 0.53
N ASP A 457 -0.33 -33.27 1.14
CA ASP A 457 -0.86 -34.47 0.48
C ASP A 457 -1.99 -34.17 -0.54
N LEU A 458 -2.61 -33.00 -0.46
CA LEU A 458 -3.64 -32.51 -1.40
C LEU A 458 -3.02 -31.65 -2.52
N LEU A 459 -1.74 -31.30 -2.42
CA LEU A 459 -1.08 -30.41 -3.35
C LEU A 459 -0.12 -31.17 -4.27
N VAL A 460 -0.11 -30.81 -5.55
CA VAL A 460 0.86 -31.32 -6.53
C VAL A 460 2.23 -30.75 -6.26
N ARG A 461 2.29 -29.45 -5.95
CA ARG A 461 3.49 -28.74 -5.50
C ARG A 461 3.08 -27.41 -4.84
N PHE A 462 3.93 -26.89 -3.99
CA PHE A 462 3.79 -25.56 -3.40
C PHE A 462 5.16 -24.99 -3.02
N GLY A 463 5.20 -23.68 -2.76
CA GLY A 463 6.39 -23.00 -2.27
C GLY A 463 6.14 -21.49 -2.15
N GLY A 464 7.02 -20.82 -1.45
CA GLY A 464 6.92 -19.38 -1.19
C GLY A 464 7.51 -18.96 0.14
N HIS A 465 6.97 -17.90 0.72
CA HIS A 465 7.37 -17.29 1.97
C HIS A 465 6.17 -17.13 2.92
N GLU A 466 6.42 -16.64 4.12
CA GLU A 466 5.39 -16.45 5.15
C GLU A 466 4.12 -15.75 4.63
N LEU A 467 4.26 -14.65 3.89
CA LEU A 467 3.14 -13.80 3.47
C LEU A 467 2.65 -14.06 2.04
N ALA A 468 3.37 -14.82 1.24
CA ALA A 468 3.02 -15.07 -0.16
C ALA A 468 3.52 -16.44 -0.62
N ALA A 469 2.63 -17.25 -1.19
CA ALA A 469 2.97 -18.57 -1.69
C ALA A 469 2.23 -18.90 -2.98
N GLY A 470 2.85 -19.78 -3.78
CA GLY A 470 2.24 -20.40 -4.96
C GLY A 470 1.95 -21.88 -4.69
N LEU A 471 0.93 -22.43 -5.38
CA LEU A 471 0.60 -23.84 -5.30
C LEU A 471 0.06 -24.39 -6.63
N CYS A 472 0.12 -25.70 -6.78
CA CYS A 472 -0.60 -26.44 -7.81
C CYS A 472 -1.48 -27.49 -7.14
N ILE A 473 -2.74 -27.60 -7.56
CA ILE A 473 -3.74 -28.48 -6.94
C ILE A 473 -4.66 -29.07 -8.01
N ARG A 474 -5.08 -30.32 -7.81
CA ARG A 474 -6.10 -30.91 -8.66
C ARG A 474 -7.48 -30.36 -8.30
N ARG A 475 -8.34 -30.16 -9.30
CA ARG A 475 -9.70 -29.61 -9.09
C ARG A 475 -10.48 -30.37 -8.02
N GLN A 476 -10.41 -31.71 -8.09
CA GLN A 476 -11.13 -32.61 -7.17
C GLN A 476 -10.69 -32.43 -5.68
N ASP A 477 -9.46 -31.95 -5.42
CA ASP A 477 -8.89 -31.86 -4.08
C ASP A 477 -9.22 -30.50 -3.41
N ILE A 478 -9.78 -29.54 -4.15
CA ILE A 478 -10.08 -28.20 -3.64
C ILE A 478 -11.03 -28.20 -2.44
N PRO A 479 -12.14 -28.97 -2.42
CA PRO A 479 -13.03 -28.98 -1.26
C PRO A 479 -12.32 -29.41 0.03
N ALA A 480 -11.55 -30.50 -0.04
CA ALA A 480 -10.78 -31.02 1.10
C ALA A 480 -9.65 -30.04 1.52
N PHE A 481 -8.98 -29.43 0.54
CA PHE A 481 -7.95 -28.40 0.78
C PHE A 481 -8.54 -27.21 1.52
N ARG A 482 -9.70 -26.73 1.09
CA ARG A 482 -10.40 -25.58 1.69
C ARG A 482 -10.77 -25.84 3.16
N GLU A 483 -11.30 -27.03 3.44
CA GLU A 483 -11.66 -27.44 4.80
C GLU A 483 -10.42 -27.53 5.71
N ARG A 484 -9.40 -28.27 5.30
CA ARG A 484 -8.17 -28.49 6.07
C ARG A 484 -7.39 -27.19 6.31
N LEU A 485 -7.32 -26.33 5.30
CA LEU A 485 -6.66 -25.04 5.45
C LEU A 485 -7.38 -24.11 6.47
N ASN A 486 -8.72 -24.16 6.50
CA ASN A 486 -9.49 -23.41 7.48
C ASN A 486 -9.41 -24.05 8.88
N GLU A 487 -9.28 -25.37 9.02
CA GLU A 487 -8.96 -26.02 10.31
C GLU A 487 -7.61 -25.55 10.85
N TYR A 488 -6.57 -25.52 10.01
CA TYR A 488 -5.27 -24.98 10.40
C TYR A 488 -5.37 -23.51 10.86
N ALA A 489 -6.05 -22.69 10.08
CA ALA A 489 -6.20 -21.27 10.39
C ALA A 489 -7.05 -21.03 11.66
N ALA A 490 -8.04 -21.88 11.96
CA ALA A 490 -8.84 -21.78 13.17
C ALA A 490 -8.02 -21.93 14.47
N VAL A 491 -6.88 -22.60 14.38
CA VAL A 491 -5.95 -22.79 15.52
C VAL A 491 -4.89 -21.69 15.57
N HIS A 492 -4.44 -21.20 14.42
CA HIS A 492 -3.25 -20.33 14.31
C HIS A 492 -3.58 -18.86 14.07
N LEU A 493 -4.77 -18.54 13.51
CA LEU A 493 -5.16 -17.17 13.21
C LEU A 493 -5.92 -16.57 14.39
N THR A 494 -5.39 -15.51 14.98
CA THR A 494 -6.02 -14.78 16.08
C THR A 494 -6.69 -13.50 15.58
N ASP A 495 -7.67 -12.98 16.33
CA ASP A 495 -8.34 -11.71 16.04
C ASP A 495 -7.34 -10.54 15.96
N ASP A 496 -6.27 -10.60 16.75
CA ASP A 496 -5.19 -9.62 16.77
C ASP A 496 -4.40 -9.59 15.45
N MET A 497 -4.15 -10.74 14.82
CA MET A 497 -3.48 -10.85 13.52
C MET A 497 -4.33 -10.28 12.38
N THR A 498 -5.64 -10.30 12.55
CA THR A 498 -6.59 -9.79 11.54
C THR A 498 -6.98 -8.33 11.74
N ALA A 499 -6.64 -7.73 12.88
CA ALA A 499 -6.90 -6.32 13.17
C ALA A 499 -6.10 -5.40 12.20
N GLN A 500 -6.77 -4.38 11.68
CA GLN A 500 -6.08 -3.37 10.88
C GLN A 500 -5.31 -2.43 11.80
N ARG A 501 -4.01 -2.66 11.92
CA ARG A 501 -3.12 -1.82 12.71
C ARG A 501 -2.55 -0.71 11.85
N GLN A 502 -2.61 0.52 12.35
CA GLN A 502 -1.92 1.67 11.76
C GLN A 502 -1.04 2.32 12.83
N GLU A 503 0.26 2.39 12.56
CA GLU A 503 1.20 3.02 13.46
C GLU A 503 1.55 4.42 12.94
N ALA A 504 1.07 5.46 13.64
CA ALA A 504 1.50 6.82 13.37
C ALA A 504 2.88 7.06 14.00
N GLU A 505 3.75 7.77 13.29
CA GLU A 505 5.07 8.06 13.80
C GLU A 505 5.04 9.12 14.92
N CYS A 506 4.25 10.18 14.73
CA CYS A 506 4.13 11.27 15.69
C CYS A 506 2.71 11.82 15.74
N ARG A 507 2.31 12.28 16.96
CA ARG A 507 1.23 13.24 17.10
C ARG A 507 1.76 14.62 16.73
N VAL A 508 0.92 15.43 16.07
CA VAL A 508 1.25 16.79 15.65
C VAL A 508 0.15 17.76 16.04
N THR A 509 0.55 19.03 16.26
CA THR A 509 -0.37 20.14 16.46
C THR A 509 -0.62 20.87 15.13
N ALA A 510 -1.68 21.67 15.06
CA ALA A 510 -1.96 22.46 13.86
C ALA A 510 -0.83 23.47 13.52
N ASP A 511 -0.11 23.95 14.51
CA ASP A 511 0.99 24.91 14.32
C ASP A 511 2.23 24.26 13.68
N GLU A 512 2.44 22.96 13.86
CA GLU A 512 3.52 22.22 13.21
C GLU A 512 3.23 21.95 11.72
N LEU A 513 1.97 22.08 11.28
CA LEU A 513 1.56 21.84 9.90
C LEU A 513 1.77 23.10 9.05
N THR A 514 2.99 23.30 8.58
CA THR A 514 3.40 24.45 7.75
C THR A 514 4.01 23.99 6.43
N MET A 515 4.09 24.91 5.45
CA MET A 515 4.75 24.64 4.16
C MET A 515 6.23 24.33 4.33
N GLU A 516 6.89 25.03 5.27
CA GLU A 516 8.30 24.81 5.58
C GLU A 516 8.52 23.42 6.19
N GLN A 517 7.60 22.96 7.07
CA GLN A 517 7.67 21.60 7.60
C GLN A 517 7.47 20.58 6.50
N ALA A 518 6.50 20.78 5.61
CA ALA A 518 6.26 19.86 4.50
C ALA A 518 7.47 19.77 3.56
N ARG A 519 8.15 20.89 3.26
CA ARG A 519 9.39 20.90 2.48
C ARG A 519 10.55 20.21 3.20
N GLU A 520 10.65 20.38 4.50
CA GLU A 520 11.71 19.72 5.29
C GLU A 520 11.52 18.21 5.33
N LEU A 521 10.26 17.71 5.36
CA LEU A 521 10.00 16.29 5.29
C LEU A 521 10.43 15.65 3.95
N GLU A 522 10.60 16.44 2.89
CA GLU A 522 11.17 15.94 1.63
C GLU A 522 12.63 15.49 1.77
N LEU A 523 13.37 15.95 2.78
CA LEU A 523 14.72 15.50 3.08
C LEU A 523 14.76 14.02 3.51
N LEU A 524 13.63 13.47 3.96
CA LEU A 524 13.51 12.06 4.30
C LEU A 524 13.43 11.15 3.06
N GLU A 525 13.20 11.69 1.86
CA GLU A 525 13.19 10.92 0.61
C GLU A 525 14.60 10.31 0.31
N PRO A 526 14.68 9.21 -0.43
CA PRO A 526 13.58 8.42 -0.99
C PRO A 526 12.82 7.63 0.08
N CYS A 527 11.50 7.67 0.00
CA CYS A 527 10.62 6.92 0.90
C CYS A 527 10.13 5.62 0.24
N GLY A 528 10.07 4.55 1.03
CA GLY A 528 9.65 3.22 0.63
C GLY A 528 9.75 2.23 1.78
N THR A 529 10.09 0.98 1.51
CA THR A 529 10.29 -0.06 2.54
C THR A 529 11.42 0.35 3.48
N ALA A 530 11.26 0.11 4.77
CA ALA A 530 12.12 0.52 5.88
C ALA A 530 12.27 2.05 6.08
N ASN A 531 11.85 2.87 5.13
CA ASN A 531 11.79 4.33 5.24
C ASN A 531 10.45 4.86 4.70
N PRO A 532 9.30 4.58 5.34
CA PRO A 532 7.99 4.97 4.84
C PRO A 532 7.79 6.50 4.85
N VAL A 533 6.87 6.99 4.00
CA VAL A 533 6.38 8.36 4.13
C VAL A 533 5.77 8.54 5.52
N PRO A 534 6.16 9.58 6.28
CA PRO A 534 5.69 9.76 7.66
C PRO A 534 4.16 9.74 7.76
N LEU A 535 3.62 8.89 8.62
CA LEU A 535 2.22 8.88 9.01
C LEU A 535 2.06 9.67 10.30
N LEU A 536 1.31 10.76 10.25
CA LEU A 536 1.12 11.69 11.34
C LEU A 536 -0.31 11.60 11.88
N MET A 537 -0.50 11.96 13.16
CA MET A 537 -1.80 12.01 13.80
C MET A 537 -2.12 13.42 14.27
N LEU A 538 -3.27 13.96 13.81
CA LEU A 538 -3.86 15.19 14.32
C LEU A 538 -5.14 14.83 15.07
N GLU A 539 -5.24 15.27 16.32
CA GLU A 539 -6.41 15.00 17.19
C GLU A 539 -7.36 16.19 17.24
N ASN A 540 -8.62 15.90 17.53
CA ASN A 540 -9.69 16.89 17.79
C ASN A 540 -9.94 17.89 16.65
N ALA A 541 -9.67 17.53 15.39
CA ALA A 541 -10.03 18.37 14.26
C ALA A 541 -11.54 18.34 14.02
N THR A 542 -12.15 19.47 13.70
CA THR A 542 -13.58 19.55 13.35
C THR A 542 -13.78 19.44 11.84
N VAL A 543 -14.65 18.55 11.39
CA VAL A 543 -15.04 18.41 9.98
C VAL A 543 -15.94 19.57 9.59
N GLN A 544 -15.44 20.56 8.87
CA GLN A 544 -16.19 21.73 8.43
C GLN A 544 -17.00 21.44 7.15
N GLN A 545 -16.42 20.71 6.22
CA GLN A 545 -17.06 20.42 4.93
C GLN A 545 -16.58 19.08 4.37
N ILE A 546 -17.47 18.39 3.67
CA ILE A 546 -17.23 17.16 2.94
C ILE A 546 -17.57 17.40 1.47
N THR A 547 -16.63 17.08 0.56
CA THR A 547 -16.80 17.27 -0.88
C THR A 547 -16.44 15.99 -1.62
N ALA A 548 -17.33 15.50 -2.47
CA ALA A 548 -17.07 14.38 -3.37
C ALA A 548 -16.17 14.82 -4.54
N LEU A 549 -15.19 14.02 -4.89
CA LEU A 549 -14.27 14.24 -6.01
C LEU A 549 -14.35 13.08 -7.02
N SER A 550 -14.02 13.39 -8.29
CA SER A 550 -13.93 12.39 -9.37
C SER A 550 -15.16 11.47 -9.47
N GLY A 551 -16.36 12.08 -9.50
CA GLY A 551 -17.63 11.34 -9.57
C GLY A 551 -17.93 10.51 -8.31
N GLY A 552 -17.44 10.92 -7.16
CA GLY A 552 -17.69 10.27 -5.87
C GLY A 552 -16.70 9.17 -5.49
N LYS A 553 -15.65 8.93 -6.29
CA LYS A 553 -14.62 7.92 -6.01
C LYS A 553 -13.67 8.31 -4.87
N HIS A 554 -13.51 9.60 -4.63
CA HIS A 554 -12.61 10.15 -3.62
C HIS A 554 -13.36 11.20 -2.80
N THR A 555 -12.87 11.49 -1.61
CA THR A 555 -13.46 12.51 -0.75
C THR A 555 -12.43 13.55 -0.33
N ARG A 556 -12.85 14.82 -0.28
CA ARG A 556 -12.10 15.90 0.34
C ARG A 556 -12.83 16.36 1.60
N LEU A 557 -12.10 16.42 2.70
CA LEU A 557 -12.54 16.98 3.97
C LEU A 557 -11.86 18.34 4.18
N SER A 558 -12.62 19.34 4.61
CA SER A 558 -12.06 20.56 5.18
C SER A 558 -12.06 20.40 6.70
N LEU A 559 -10.86 20.33 7.29
CA LEU A 559 -10.64 20.10 8.71
C LEU A 559 -10.22 21.39 9.39
N TYR A 560 -10.87 21.73 10.49
CA TYR A 560 -10.52 22.90 11.29
C TYR A 560 -9.90 22.45 12.62
N ALA A 561 -8.69 22.96 12.91
CA ALA A 561 -7.98 22.70 14.15
C ALA A 561 -7.20 23.94 14.57
N ASP A 562 -7.28 24.33 15.84
CA ASP A 562 -6.53 25.44 16.46
C ASP A 562 -6.50 26.73 15.63
N GLY A 563 -7.67 27.16 15.13
CA GLY A 563 -7.79 28.40 14.35
C GLY A 563 -7.41 28.30 12.87
N ARG A 564 -7.00 27.10 12.39
CA ARG A 564 -6.51 26.87 11.02
C ARG A 564 -7.39 25.89 10.27
N LEU A 565 -7.52 26.10 8.95
CA LEU A 565 -8.28 25.24 8.05
C LEU A 565 -7.32 24.45 7.14
N PHE A 566 -7.47 23.13 7.12
CA PHE A 566 -6.67 22.22 6.32
C PHE A 566 -7.52 21.49 5.27
N GLN A 567 -6.95 21.32 4.07
CA GLN A 567 -7.57 20.49 3.04
C GLN A 567 -6.99 19.07 3.15
N ALA A 568 -7.88 18.12 3.39
CA ALA A 568 -7.53 16.72 3.58
C ALA A 568 -8.19 15.86 2.50
N LEU A 569 -7.41 15.08 1.75
CA LEU A 569 -7.88 14.24 0.65
C LEU A 569 -7.84 12.76 1.06
N TRP A 570 -8.94 12.07 0.87
CA TRP A 570 -9.01 10.62 1.05
C TRP A 570 -9.23 9.93 -0.30
N PHE A 571 -8.14 9.45 -0.86
CA PHE A 571 -8.20 8.73 -2.13
C PHE A 571 -8.83 7.34 -1.95
N GLY A 572 -9.69 6.94 -2.89
CA GLY A 572 -10.37 5.65 -2.86
C GLY A 572 -11.51 5.53 -1.83
N MET A 573 -11.80 6.60 -1.06
CA MET A 573 -12.90 6.63 -0.09
C MET A 573 -14.10 7.36 -0.71
N PRO A 574 -15.19 6.65 -1.05
CA PRO A 574 -16.43 7.29 -1.49
C PRO A 574 -17.09 8.06 -0.36
N THR A 575 -17.69 9.20 -0.65
CA THR A 575 -18.38 10.03 0.34
C THR A 575 -19.50 9.26 1.07
N SER A 576 -20.14 8.31 0.38
CA SER A 576 -21.19 7.45 0.97
C SER A 576 -20.69 6.44 2.01
N ALA A 577 -19.38 6.12 1.97
CA ALA A 577 -18.75 5.15 2.89
C ALA A 577 -18.02 5.82 4.06
N LEU A 578 -18.05 7.17 4.15
CA LEU A 578 -17.36 7.89 5.22
C LEU A 578 -17.96 7.53 6.59
N PRO A 579 -17.09 7.27 7.60
CA PRO A 579 -17.55 7.01 8.97
C PRO A 579 -17.95 8.29 9.72
N VAL A 580 -17.68 9.47 9.16
CA VAL A 580 -17.83 10.79 9.79
C VAL A 580 -18.68 11.75 8.95
N GLN A 581 -19.15 12.82 9.56
CA GLN A 581 -19.99 13.85 8.92
C GLN A 581 -19.54 15.26 9.30
N THR A 582 -20.10 16.25 8.62
CA THR A 582 -19.88 17.66 8.94
C THR A 582 -20.31 17.97 10.38
N GLY A 583 -19.44 18.62 11.13
CA GLY A 583 -19.63 18.97 12.53
C GLY A 583 -18.99 18.01 13.53
N ASP A 584 -18.60 16.82 13.09
CA ASP A 584 -17.94 15.86 13.98
C ASP A 584 -16.51 16.32 14.35
N ARG A 585 -16.10 16.04 15.60
CA ARG A 585 -14.71 16.15 16.02
C ARG A 585 -14.02 14.80 15.81
N VAL A 586 -12.93 14.84 15.09
CA VAL A 586 -12.24 13.65 14.61
C VAL A 586 -10.75 13.67 14.92
N ASP A 587 -10.20 12.49 15.12
CA ASP A 587 -8.78 12.26 14.99
C ASP A 587 -8.51 11.73 13.58
N VAL A 588 -7.41 12.17 12.97
CA VAL A 588 -7.05 11.81 11.60
C VAL A 588 -5.63 11.31 11.52
N LEU A 589 -5.43 10.23 10.75
CA LEU A 589 -4.13 9.77 10.31
C LEU A 589 -3.90 10.23 8.87
N PHE A 590 -2.76 10.87 8.62
CA PHE A 590 -2.46 11.46 7.33
C PHE A 590 -0.97 11.55 7.05
N GLN A 591 -0.66 11.69 5.77
CA GLN A 591 0.66 12.07 5.29
C GLN A 591 0.63 13.54 4.90
N LEU A 592 1.62 14.31 5.34
CA LEU A 592 1.75 15.72 5.00
C LEU A 592 2.46 15.86 3.66
N GLY A 593 1.87 16.62 2.74
CA GLY A 593 2.42 16.84 1.42
C GLY A 593 2.16 18.25 0.89
N ILE A 594 2.78 18.55 -0.23
CA ILE A 594 2.60 19.79 -0.99
C ILE A 594 1.84 19.45 -2.26
N ASN A 595 0.74 20.15 -2.49
CA ASN A 595 0.00 20.10 -3.73
C ASN A 595 0.33 21.32 -4.58
N GLU A 596 0.75 21.11 -5.82
CA GLU A 596 0.95 22.15 -6.81
C GLU A 596 -0.20 22.13 -7.82
N TYR A 597 -0.91 23.24 -7.92
CA TYR A 597 -1.98 23.41 -8.89
C TYR A 597 -1.87 24.77 -9.57
N HIS A 598 -1.70 24.76 -10.90
CA HIS A 598 -1.45 25.98 -11.73
C HIS A 598 -0.29 26.84 -11.23
N GLY A 599 0.79 26.22 -10.71
CA GLY A 599 1.97 26.93 -10.18
C GLY A 599 1.78 27.50 -8.78
N VAL A 600 0.66 27.21 -8.12
CA VAL A 600 0.42 27.60 -6.71
C VAL A 600 0.59 26.36 -5.84
N GLU A 601 1.54 26.44 -4.92
CA GLU A 601 1.74 25.41 -3.89
C GLU A 601 0.79 25.62 -2.71
N SER A 602 0.26 24.51 -2.21
CA SER A 602 -0.60 24.49 -1.03
C SER A 602 -0.35 23.25 -0.18
N LEU A 603 -0.48 23.41 1.13
CA LEU A 603 -0.38 22.31 2.07
C LEU A 603 -1.57 21.35 1.87
N GLN A 604 -1.29 20.05 1.86
CA GLN A 604 -2.30 19.01 1.69
C GLN A 604 -2.07 17.88 2.68
N LEU A 605 -3.15 17.43 3.32
CA LEU A 605 -3.17 16.25 4.16
C LEU A 605 -3.73 15.08 3.32
N ILE A 606 -2.95 14.03 3.12
CA ILE A 606 -3.40 12.81 2.43
C ILE A 606 -3.85 11.82 3.49
N LEU A 607 -5.17 11.70 3.68
CA LEU A 607 -5.77 10.87 4.72
C LEU A 607 -5.53 9.38 4.46
N ARG A 608 -5.23 8.68 5.55
CA ARG A 608 -5.14 7.22 5.61
C ARG A 608 -6.26 6.62 6.45
N ASP A 609 -6.65 7.31 7.54
CA ASP A 609 -7.79 6.91 8.35
C ASP A 609 -8.39 8.09 9.11
N VAL A 610 -9.64 7.95 9.55
CA VAL A 610 -10.37 8.94 10.34
C VAL A 610 -11.26 8.21 11.36
N ARG A 611 -11.26 8.67 12.60
CA ARG A 611 -12.15 8.19 13.66
C ARG A 611 -12.73 9.37 14.44
N HIS A 612 -13.82 9.14 15.15
CA HIS A 612 -14.28 10.13 16.13
C HIS A 612 -13.22 10.34 17.20
N SER A 613 -13.06 11.58 17.67
CA SER A 613 -12.08 11.85 18.71
C SER A 613 -12.51 11.24 20.03
N ALA A 614 -11.52 10.82 20.84
CA ALA A 614 -11.80 10.27 22.17
C ALA A 614 -12.51 11.29 23.08
N ALA A 615 -12.34 12.57 22.83
CA ALA A 615 -13.08 13.63 23.52
C ALA A 615 -14.57 13.63 23.13
N GLU A 616 -14.87 13.50 21.84
CA GLU A 616 -16.25 13.39 21.33
C GLU A 616 -16.94 12.13 21.86
N GLU A 617 -16.24 11.00 21.84
CA GLU A 617 -16.79 9.75 22.36
C GLU A 617 -17.12 9.83 23.86
N ARG A 618 -16.24 10.43 24.67
CA ARG A 618 -16.49 10.64 26.11
C ARG A 618 -17.65 11.59 26.35
N GLU A 619 -17.71 12.71 25.62
CA GLU A 619 -18.84 13.65 25.74
C GLU A 619 -20.16 13.00 25.31
N LYS A 620 -20.14 12.19 24.26
CA LYS A 620 -21.31 11.44 23.82
C LYS A 620 -21.76 10.43 24.88
N ALA A 621 -20.82 9.63 25.40
CA ALA A 621 -21.12 8.65 26.45
C ALA A 621 -21.69 9.33 27.71
N ALA A 622 -21.12 10.44 28.16
CA ALA A 622 -21.62 11.21 29.29
C ALA A 622 -23.01 11.82 28.99
N ALA A 623 -23.25 12.26 27.74
CA ALA A 623 -24.54 12.77 27.32
C ALA A 623 -25.61 11.66 27.26
N ASP A 624 -25.26 10.46 26.79
CA ASP A 624 -26.15 9.31 26.73
C ASP A 624 -26.51 8.84 28.17
N GLU A 625 -25.54 8.77 29.09
CA GLU A 625 -25.77 8.46 30.50
C GLU A 625 -26.69 9.52 31.16
N ARG A 626 -26.43 10.80 30.88
CA ARG A 626 -27.27 11.89 31.40
C ARG A 626 -28.69 11.82 30.84
N LEU A 627 -28.83 11.55 29.54
CA LEU A 627 -30.11 11.34 28.89
C LEU A 627 -30.88 10.17 29.51
N ALA A 628 -30.23 9.04 29.71
CA ALA A 628 -30.81 7.86 30.36
C ALA A 628 -31.29 8.20 31.79
N SER A 629 -30.50 8.92 32.57
CA SER A 629 -30.85 9.39 33.90
C SER A 629 -32.12 10.28 33.86
N LEU A 630 -32.16 11.24 32.93
CA LEU A 630 -33.35 12.11 32.76
C LEU A 630 -34.63 11.34 32.39
N LEU A 631 -34.50 10.32 31.54
CA LEU A 631 -35.63 9.47 31.14
C LEU A 631 -36.06 8.54 32.27
N ALA A 632 -35.18 8.11 33.13
CA ALA A 632 -35.45 7.29 34.31
C ALA A 632 -36.04 8.10 35.51
N GLY A 633 -36.21 9.41 35.37
CA GLY A 633 -36.77 10.25 36.43
C GLY A 633 -35.77 11.10 37.20
N GLY A 634 -34.50 11.17 36.75
CA GLY A 634 -33.48 12.03 37.36
C GLY A 634 -33.86 13.52 37.37
N GLY A 635 -33.33 14.26 38.37
CA GLY A 635 -33.56 15.71 38.51
C GLY A 635 -32.99 16.50 37.32
N LEU A 636 -33.61 17.64 37.00
CA LEU A 636 -33.17 18.56 35.95
C LEU A 636 -32.94 19.96 36.55
N SER A 637 -31.76 20.53 36.38
CA SER A 637 -31.51 21.93 36.77
C SER A 637 -31.89 22.88 35.65
N PRO A 638 -32.54 24.02 35.97
CA PRO A 638 -32.82 25.06 34.99
C PRO A 638 -31.56 25.59 34.29
N GLU A 639 -30.43 25.60 35.01
CA GLU A 639 -29.13 26.09 34.54
C GLU A 639 -28.54 25.18 33.44
N GLU A 640 -28.96 23.91 33.36
CA GLU A 640 -28.50 22.99 32.32
C GLU A 640 -29.03 23.37 30.92
N GLY A 641 -30.11 24.16 30.82
CA GLY A 641 -30.69 24.57 29.55
C GLY A 641 -31.27 23.41 28.69
N LEU A 642 -31.50 22.25 29.31
CA LEU A 642 -31.92 21.02 28.62
C LEU A 642 -33.44 20.93 28.43
N LEU A 643 -34.22 21.74 29.16
CA LEU A 643 -35.68 21.72 29.06
C LEU A 643 -36.13 22.28 27.71
N PRO A 644 -36.78 21.48 26.84
CA PRO A 644 -37.30 22.01 25.56
C PRO A 644 -38.44 22.97 25.74
N ASP A 645 -38.46 24.04 24.95
CA ASP A 645 -39.62 24.90 24.81
C ASP A 645 -40.40 24.59 23.51
N ARG A 646 -41.50 25.30 23.30
CA ARG A 646 -42.35 25.13 22.13
C ARG A 646 -41.63 25.46 20.82
N ASP A 647 -40.75 26.47 20.85
CA ASP A 647 -40.04 26.95 19.68
C ASP A 647 -38.92 25.98 19.30
N ASP A 648 -38.25 25.38 20.27
CA ASP A 648 -37.27 24.33 20.06
C ASP A 648 -37.86 23.10 19.33
N VAL A 649 -39.01 22.64 19.83
CA VAL A 649 -39.75 21.51 19.22
C VAL A 649 -40.21 21.84 17.81
N ALA A 650 -40.74 23.05 17.59
CA ALA A 650 -41.19 23.51 16.29
C ALA A 650 -40.05 23.58 15.27
N ARG A 651 -38.87 24.06 15.65
CA ARG A 651 -37.68 24.16 14.78
C ARG A 651 -37.19 22.78 14.33
N VAL A 652 -37.12 21.82 15.26
CA VAL A 652 -36.74 20.45 14.91
C VAL A 652 -37.78 19.83 13.97
N TYR A 653 -39.06 19.97 14.25
CA TYR A 653 -40.12 19.46 13.39
C TYR A 653 -40.07 20.05 11.98
N VAL A 654 -39.91 21.37 11.85
CA VAL A 654 -39.80 22.05 10.54
C VAL A 654 -38.61 21.51 9.76
N CYS A 655 -37.43 21.35 10.41
CA CYS A 655 -36.26 20.83 9.79
C CYS A 655 -36.47 19.39 9.26
N LEU A 656 -37.10 18.51 10.03
CA LEU A 656 -37.45 17.15 9.60
C LEU A 656 -38.45 17.15 8.44
N ARG A 657 -39.49 18.00 8.51
CA ARG A 657 -40.50 18.13 7.47
C ARG A 657 -39.93 18.60 6.13
N GLU A 658 -39.02 19.56 6.14
CA GLU A 658 -38.34 20.03 4.93
C GLU A 658 -37.51 18.90 4.28
N ARG A 659 -36.85 18.10 5.09
CA ARG A 659 -36.08 16.94 4.59
C ARG A 659 -36.97 15.89 3.95
N VAL A 660 -38.14 15.59 4.53
CA VAL A 660 -39.11 14.66 3.92
C VAL A 660 -39.60 15.19 2.56
N ARG A 661 -39.87 16.49 2.46
CA ARG A 661 -40.26 17.13 1.18
C ARG A 661 -39.16 17.00 0.12
N ASN A 662 -37.89 16.97 0.53
CA ASN A 662 -36.74 16.77 -0.33
C ASN A 662 -36.38 15.28 -0.53
N GLY A 663 -37.26 14.35 -0.13
CA GLY A 663 -37.09 12.90 -0.37
C GLY A 663 -36.23 12.17 0.65
N SER A 664 -35.77 12.81 1.73
CA SER A 664 -34.91 12.18 2.75
C SER A 664 -35.77 11.76 3.96
N ARG A 665 -35.60 10.47 4.35
CA ARG A 665 -36.25 9.90 5.55
C ARG A 665 -35.28 9.39 6.60
N THR A 666 -34.01 9.67 6.39
CA THR A 666 -32.93 9.33 7.33
C THR A 666 -32.09 10.55 7.60
N VAL A 667 -31.57 10.68 8.82
CA VAL A 667 -30.64 11.74 9.21
C VAL A 667 -29.75 11.25 10.34
N ARG A 668 -28.49 11.68 10.35
CA ARG A 668 -27.65 11.50 11.52
C ARG A 668 -27.90 12.63 12.52
N THR A 669 -27.81 12.33 13.83
CA THR A 669 -28.03 13.31 14.89
C THR A 669 -27.12 14.53 14.80
N GLY A 670 -25.84 14.33 14.44
CA GLY A 670 -24.88 15.41 14.23
C GLY A 670 -25.23 16.30 13.03
N GLU A 671 -25.67 15.72 11.90
CA GLU A 671 -26.14 16.49 10.74
C GLU A 671 -27.36 17.33 11.09
N LEU A 672 -28.30 16.77 11.86
CA LEU A 672 -29.47 17.50 12.29
C LEU A 672 -29.11 18.68 13.20
N ARG A 673 -28.16 18.46 14.13
CA ARG A 673 -27.63 19.53 15.01
C ARG A 673 -26.94 20.65 14.20
N ALA A 674 -26.10 20.27 13.24
CA ALA A 674 -25.39 21.23 12.40
C ALA A 674 -26.36 22.10 11.57
N ARG A 675 -27.43 21.50 11.01
CA ARG A 675 -28.48 22.22 10.28
C ARG A 675 -29.27 23.18 11.17
N LEU A 676 -29.61 22.73 12.37
CA LEU A 676 -30.30 23.58 13.34
C LEU A 676 -29.42 24.77 13.77
N ALA A 677 -28.14 24.54 13.99
CA ALA A 677 -27.18 25.60 14.29
C ALA A 677 -27.05 26.61 13.13
N ALA A 678 -26.93 26.12 11.88
CA ALA A 678 -26.92 26.97 10.69
C ALA A 678 -28.21 27.80 10.51
N ALA A 679 -29.35 27.28 10.98
CA ALA A 679 -30.64 27.99 11.02
C ALA A 679 -30.79 28.94 12.24
N GLY A 680 -29.69 29.17 13.00
CA GLY A 680 -29.71 30.05 14.16
C GLY A 680 -30.33 29.44 15.42
N ALA A 681 -30.46 28.12 15.49
CA ALA A 681 -31.02 27.39 16.62
C ALA A 681 -30.04 26.29 17.13
N PRO A 682 -28.86 26.65 17.60
CA PRO A 682 -27.92 25.64 18.13
C PRO A 682 -28.53 24.97 19.38
N MET A 683 -28.44 23.63 19.41
CA MET A 683 -28.88 22.87 20.59
C MET A 683 -27.94 21.69 20.87
N CYS A 684 -27.82 21.36 22.16
CA CYS A 684 -27.01 20.22 22.57
C CYS A 684 -27.68 18.89 22.21
N TYR A 685 -26.90 17.83 22.19
CA TYR A 685 -27.35 16.48 21.84
C TYR A 685 -28.51 16.01 22.74
N ILE A 686 -28.40 16.16 24.05
CA ILE A 686 -29.42 15.74 25.01
C ILE A 686 -30.77 16.43 24.73
N LYS A 687 -30.77 17.76 24.53
CA LYS A 687 -32.00 18.54 24.25
C LYS A 687 -32.64 18.08 22.95
N LEU A 688 -31.85 17.85 21.89
CA LEU A 688 -32.32 17.31 20.63
C LEU A 688 -32.99 15.93 20.82
N MET A 689 -32.36 15.01 21.54
CA MET A 689 -32.92 13.67 21.77
C MET A 689 -34.19 13.70 22.59
N LEU A 690 -34.31 14.60 23.55
CA LEU A 690 -35.56 14.84 24.29
C LEU A 690 -36.66 15.32 23.36
N ILE A 691 -36.37 16.27 22.44
CA ILE A 691 -37.35 16.79 21.47
C ILE A 691 -37.82 15.69 20.51
N LEU A 692 -36.89 14.88 20.00
CA LEU A 692 -37.26 13.77 19.10
C LEU A 692 -38.17 12.75 19.79
N ARG A 693 -37.95 12.45 21.07
CA ARG A 693 -38.83 11.60 21.87
C ARG A 693 -40.22 12.26 22.09
N ILE A 694 -40.26 13.57 22.38
CA ILE A 694 -41.50 14.32 22.50
C ILE A 694 -42.29 14.26 21.21
N LEU A 695 -41.66 14.47 20.04
CA LEU A 695 -42.33 14.39 18.73
C LEU A 695 -42.87 12.98 18.45
N ASN A 696 -42.14 11.95 18.85
CA ASN A 696 -42.56 10.56 18.72
C ASN A 696 -43.73 10.21 19.66
N GLU A 697 -43.66 10.65 20.91
CA GLU A 697 -44.73 10.50 21.94
C GLU A 697 -46.02 11.17 21.54
N MET A 698 -45.94 12.33 20.90
CA MET A 698 -47.09 13.08 20.36
C MET A 698 -47.63 12.48 19.05
N ALA A 699 -47.07 11.41 18.54
CA ALA A 699 -47.41 10.79 17.26
C ALA A 699 -47.37 11.75 16.04
N VAL A 700 -46.63 12.85 16.15
CA VAL A 700 -46.44 13.84 15.07
C VAL A 700 -45.38 13.36 14.08
N CYS A 701 -44.42 12.63 14.61
CA CYS A 701 -43.34 12.06 13.81
C CYS A 701 -42.95 10.71 14.41
N ARG A 702 -42.94 9.66 13.60
CA ARG A 702 -42.38 8.35 14.00
C ARG A 702 -40.91 8.39 13.81
N ILE A 703 -40.15 8.21 14.88
CA ILE A 703 -38.67 8.30 14.87
C ILE A 703 -38.10 7.02 15.50
N GLU A 704 -37.20 6.37 14.79
CA GLU A 704 -36.49 5.17 15.23
C GLU A 704 -34.99 5.40 15.13
N ASP A 705 -34.26 5.08 16.18
CA ASP A 705 -32.79 5.06 16.18
C ASP A 705 -32.34 3.69 15.67
N VAL A 706 -31.66 3.68 14.52
CA VAL A 706 -31.15 2.45 13.89
C VAL A 706 -29.69 2.17 14.24
N GLY A 707 -29.13 2.89 15.18
CA GLY A 707 -27.73 2.76 15.64
C GLY A 707 -26.79 3.76 14.96
N ASP A 708 -25.60 3.87 15.48
CA ASP A 708 -24.54 4.80 15.01
C ASP A 708 -25.01 6.27 14.86
N GLY A 709 -25.99 6.70 15.66
CA GLY A 709 -26.57 8.04 15.61
C GLY A 709 -27.39 8.30 14.35
N ILE A 710 -27.80 7.26 13.63
CA ILE A 710 -28.69 7.36 12.47
C ILE A 710 -30.12 7.23 12.93
N LEU A 711 -30.94 8.22 12.57
CA LEU A 711 -32.36 8.23 12.82
C LEU A 711 -33.11 7.99 11.52
N THR A 712 -34.07 7.08 11.54
CA THR A 712 -35.14 7.02 10.52
C THR A 712 -36.36 7.77 11.04
N TYR A 713 -37.05 8.49 10.18
CA TYR A 713 -38.19 9.24 10.60
C TYR A 713 -39.25 9.35 9.50
N GLU A 714 -40.50 9.34 9.94
CA GLU A 714 -41.68 9.51 9.10
C GLU A 714 -42.61 10.52 9.76
N ILE A 715 -43.05 11.52 8.98
CA ILE A 715 -44.00 12.50 9.47
C ILE A 715 -45.42 11.93 9.30
N THR A 716 -46.20 11.94 10.36
CA THR A 716 -47.56 11.43 10.35
C THR A 716 -48.45 12.38 9.52
N PRO A 717 -49.02 11.91 8.40
CA PRO A 717 -50.01 12.69 7.66
C PRO A 717 -51.23 13.00 8.58
N ASP A 718 -51.75 14.22 8.52
CA ASP A 718 -52.91 14.64 9.27
C ASP A 718 -52.84 14.43 10.79
N ALA A 719 -51.62 14.55 11.34
CA ALA A 719 -51.44 14.50 12.80
C ALA A 719 -52.36 15.52 13.50
N PRO A 720 -53.05 15.14 14.61
CA PRO A 720 -53.93 16.05 15.30
C PRO A 720 -53.14 17.27 15.81
N HIS A 721 -53.77 18.46 15.74
CA HIS A 721 -53.20 19.68 16.31
C HIS A 721 -53.11 19.54 17.83
N THR A 722 -52.05 18.90 18.31
CA THR A 722 -51.84 18.65 19.73
C THR A 722 -50.86 19.70 20.27
N SER A 723 -51.16 20.27 21.41
CA SER A 723 -50.20 21.16 22.09
C SER A 723 -48.99 20.37 22.57
N VAL A 724 -47.79 20.92 22.41
CA VAL A 724 -46.55 20.36 22.94
C VAL A 724 -46.64 20.04 24.43
N GLU A 725 -47.50 20.84 25.14
CA GLU A 725 -47.81 20.67 26.57
C GLU A 725 -48.55 19.36 26.92
N ALA A 726 -49.05 18.66 25.90
CA ALA A 726 -49.70 17.36 26.11
C ALA A 726 -48.68 16.20 26.30
N SER A 727 -47.42 16.38 25.96
CA SER A 727 -46.41 15.36 26.12
C SER A 727 -46.19 14.96 27.58
N PRO A 728 -46.35 13.69 27.95
CA PRO A 728 -46.08 13.21 29.30
C PRO A 728 -44.60 13.44 29.71
N LEU A 729 -43.65 13.23 28.76
CA LEU A 729 -42.23 13.46 29.02
C LEU A 729 -41.95 14.94 29.34
N LEU A 730 -42.49 15.86 28.55
CA LEU A 730 -42.27 17.30 28.78
C LEU A 730 -42.85 17.76 30.12
N ARG A 731 -44.05 17.29 30.49
CA ARG A 731 -44.65 17.58 31.79
C ARG A 731 -43.78 17.06 32.94
N SER A 732 -43.35 15.81 32.84
CA SER A 732 -42.49 15.21 33.84
C SER A 732 -41.13 15.95 33.97
N LEU A 733 -40.55 16.40 32.87
CA LEU A 733 -39.29 17.20 32.91
C LEU A 733 -39.52 18.55 33.60
N ARG A 734 -40.64 19.24 33.34
CA ARG A 734 -40.99 20.53 33.98
C ARG A 734 -41.26 20.38 35.47
N GLU A 735 -41.97 19.35 35.91
CA GLU A 735 -42.25 19.09 37.34
C GLU A 735 -40.96 18.82 38.14
N ARG A 736 -39.95 18.32 37.46
CA ARG A 736 -38.63 18.02 38.06
C ARG A 736 -37.64 19.16 37.94
N CYS A 737 -37.91 20.09 37.00
CA CYS A 737 -37.08 21.27 36.80
C CYS A 737 -37.29 22.24 37.99
N GLY A 738 -36.24 22.50 38.77
CA GLY A 738 -36.30 23.33 39.97
C GLY A 738 -36.53 22.59 41.29
N LYS A 739 -36.77 21.27 41.28
CA LYS A 739 -36.62 20.41 42.47
C LYS A 739 -35.18 19.96 42.55
N GLY A 740 -34.28 20.92 42.86
CA GLY A 740 -32.88 20.64 43.09
C GLY A 740 -32.74 19.62 44.22
N THR A 741 -31.96 18.58 44.02
CA THR A 741 -31.51 17.67 45.07
C THR A 741 -30.83 18.47 46.17
N ALA A 742 -31.42 18.53 47.34
CA ALA A 742 -30.65 18.84 48.57
C ALA A 742 -29.55 17.80 48.65
N PRO A 743 -28.31 18.19 48.93
CA PRO A 743 -27.25 17.22 49.15
C PRO A 743 -27.55 16.35 50.36
N ALA A 744 -27.51 15.01 50.16
CA ALA A 744 -27.56 14.08 51.28
C ALA A 744 -26.18 13.98 51.94
#